data_8827754c1bb0380f9a7b9f0adbe1ada8
#
_entry.id   8827754c1bb0380f9a7b9f0adbe1ada8
#
_cell.length_a   1.000
_cell.length_b   1.000
_cell.length_c   1.000
_cell.angle_alpha   90.00
_cell.angle_beta   90.00
_cell.angle_gamma   90.00
#
_symmetry.space_group_name_H-M   'P 1'
#
loop_
_entity.id
_entity.type
_entity.pdbx_description
1 polymer ?
#
loop_
_entity_poly.entity_id
_entity_poly.type
_entity_poly.pdbx_seq_one_letter_code
_entity_poly.pdbx_strand_id
1 'polypeptide(L)'
;MLLILGIALTASGQYNKEFKRIFFDAQQLYESGFYEESFNRFSNLLALDPGNSNILFHCGALCLYIQGKEAEAIPYLEEAVKGVSSTYKPNSYKETSAPVYTYFVLGRAYHLNNQYDLAMDNYQTYLATGENEDPGQLEYAELQLQAAERAREKMGMRPSYKFQNLMDFFDDETHSCSNPVISGDGNLFIYLVDYPSDKKIMMSTRDQDGWSRPRNINKELGMVGETYPVSLSYDGRELYLAHYFYSHSDIYVSTFEGGHWTEAVPLGPNINGRTSETHASISKDGNTLYFVSNKRGGQGSYDIYVSKRNEKGDWGPATNLGPVVNTPYEERTPFISSDGITLFFSSQGHGSLGGLDNFFTVQTPDSGWTEPVNIGTPVNTAGDDQFFNPGWNELDGYYAVRREDNPSISTINAVIELEPEEVASLPEEDTTREEVVQVTAETVENREPDQQTEQTTAVVPVAPETPAPSEEVIHELYTIIPFAYNSYKMDLAAQFEAEKIADLMGKNPDTNLELTGHADATGSAEYNLLLSLHRADRIARYLVEKGVDQERISVEGMGEATPLARNHNPNGSDSPLGRYVNRHVIARITGSIPASEGLSWIYIPESLKPVPSLTDNEKSKRYTLTIQVMADLKPVNQNKLKNLDQVDMYVCNDGYYRYTYGAYRDYTEAREALSEVQKKGFPDAFIKTTEWYQMASQ
;
A
#
# COMPACT_ATOMS: atom_id res chain seq x y z
N MET A 1 -43.52 5.99 36.47
CA MET A 1 -43.73 7.38 36.83
C MET A 1 -42.75 7.69 37.96
N LEU A 2 -41.52 8.00 37.60
CA LEU A 2 -40.47 8.43 38.51
C LEU A 2 -40.26 9.93 38.27
N LEU A 3 -40.57 10.72 39.28
CA LEU A 3 -40.32 12.17 39.31
C LEU A 3 -38.81 12.40 39.34
N ILE A 4 -38.26 12.96 38.28
CA ILE A 4 -36.92 13.58 38.29
C ILE A 4 -37.12 14.99 38.80
N LEU A 5 -36.76 15.22 40.10
CA LEU A 5 -36.62 16.56 40.65
C LEU A 5 -35.41 17.24 39.96
N GLY A 6 -35.68 18.13 39.01
CA GLY A 6 -34.71 19.07 38.49
C GLY A 6 -34.28 20.03 39.59
N ILE A 7 -33.11 19.82 40.19
CA ILE A 7 -32.45 20.86 41.00
C ILE A 7 -31.71 21.75 39.99
N ALA A 8 -32.29 22.90 39.67
CA ALA A 8 -31.59 23.98 39.00
C ALA A 8 -30.53 24.52 39.99
N LEU A 9 -29.31 24.02 39.90
CA LEU A 9 -28.16 24.63 40.56
C LEU A 9 -27.87 25.97 39.89
N THR A 10 -27.89 27.04 40.66
CA THR A 10 -27.56 28.40 40.20
C THR A 10 -26.11 28.42 39.70
N ALA A 11 -25.84 29.03 38.55
CA ALA A 11 -24.57 29.07 37.81
C ALA A 11 -23.29 29.41 38.61
N SER A 12 -23.39 29.90 39.85
CA SER A 12 -22.26 30.22 40.70
C SER A 12 -21.70 29.05 41.53
N GLY A 13 -22.38 27.90 41.56
CA GLY A 13 -21.94 26.70 42.30
C GLY A 13 -21.37 25.58 41.39
N GLN A 14 -21.58 25.68 40.08
CA GLN A 14 -21.30 24.64 39.11
C GLN A 14 -19.77 24.42 38.92
N TYR A 15 -18.94 25.46 38.92
CA TYR A 15 -17.50 25.39 38.78
C TYR A 15 -16.80 25.50 40.16
N ASN A 16 -17.08 24.55 41.04
CA ASN A 16 -16.51 24.48 42.37
C ASN A 16 -15.05 23.96 42.35
N LYS A 17 -14.42 23.84 43.52
CA LYS A 17 -13.03 23.34 43.63
C LYS A 17 -12.86 21.94 43.10
N GLU A 18 -13.89 21.12 43.19
CA GLU A 18 -13.87 19.74 42.72
C GLU A 18 -13.92 19.67 41.18
N PHE A 19 -14.82 20.44 40.53
CA PHE A 19 -14.85 20.58 39.07
C PHE A 19 -13.48 21.02 38.54
N LYS A 20 -12.91 22.07 39.14
CA LYS A 20 -11.57 22.53 38.77
C LYS A 20 -10.50 21.43 38.88
N ARG A 21 -10.52 20.68 40.00
CA ARG A 21 -9.56 19.59 40.21
C ARG A 21 -9.69 18.49 39.13
N ILE A 22 -10.93 18.03 38.86
CA ILE A 22 -11.19 17.00 37.87
C ILE A 22 -10.77 17.47 36.47
N PHE A 23 -11.02 18.75 36.13
CA PHE A 23 -10.65 19.33 34.84
C PHE A 23 -9.13 19.27 34.58
N PHE A 24 -8.34 19.74 35.55
CA PHE A 24 -6.88 19.74 35.41
C PHE A 24 -6.29 18.32 35.49
N ASP A 25 -6.88 17.42 36.28
CA ASP A 25 -6.53 16.02 36.34
C ASP A 25 -6.76 15.34 34.97
N ALA A 26 -7.90 15.62 34.33
CA ALA A 26 -8.20 15.15 32.98
C ALA A 26 -7.19 15.65 31.92
N GLN A 27 -6.84 16.95 31.96
CA GLN A 27 -5.84 17.52 31.05
C GLN A 27 -4.46 16.89 31.27
N GLN A 28 -4.04 16.69 32.50
CA GLN A 28 -2.77 16.03 32.80
C GLN A 28 -2.74 14.59 32.30
N LEU A 29 -3.83 13.85 32.43
CA LEU A 29 -3.97 12.50 31.90
C LEU A 29 -3.86 12.50 30.37
N TYR A 30 -4.52 13.45 29.68
CA TYR A 30 -4.38 13.64 28.24
C TYR A 30 -2.93 13.88 27.80
N GLU A 31 -2.25 14.84 28.45
CA GLU A 31 -0.85 15.18 28.18
C GLU A 31 0.11 13.99 28.45
N SER A 32 -0.29 13.10 29.35
CA SER A 32 0.48 11.88 29.68
C SER A 32 0.13 10.66 28.82
N GLY A 33 -0.80 10.79 27.85
CA GLY A 33 -1.23 9.71 26.95
C GLY A 33 -2.25 8.72 27.54
N PHE A 34 -2.77 9.00 28.76
CA PHE A 34 -3.83 8.19 29.40
C PHE A 34 -5.21 8.62 28.91
N TYR A 35 -5.51 8.33 27.63
CA TYR A 35 -6.69 8.88 26.94
C TYR A 35 -8.02 8.36 27.50
N GLU A 36 -8.12 7.07 27.85
CA GLU A 36 -9.34 6.51 28.44
C GLU A 36 -9.66 7.10 29.81
N GLU A 37 -8.67 7.22 30.68
CA GLU A 37 -8.83 7.82 32.00
C GLU A 37 -9.19 9.32 31.89
N SER A 38 -8.57 10.02 30.95
CA SER A 38 -8.88 11.42 30.63
C SER A 38 -10.34 11.54 30.15
N PHE A 39 -10.77 10.72 29.21
CA PHE A 39 -12.14 10.66 28.73
C PHE A 39 -13.16 10.41 29.85
N ASN A 40 -12.88 9.47 30.76
CA ASN A 40 -13.72 9.17 31.89
C ASN A 40 -13.83 10.40 32.84
N ARG A 41 -12.75 11.18 33.02
CA ARG A 41 -12.78 12.42 33.83
C ARG A 41 -13.62 13.52 33.17
N PHE A 42 -13.43 13.76 31.85
CA PHE A 42 -14.24 14.74 31.12
C PHE A 42 -15.70 14.31 31.01
N SER A 43 -16.03 13.03 30.82
CA SER A 43 -17.40 12.52 30.84
C SER A 43 -18.09 12.76 32.20
N ASN A 44 -17.37 12.64 33.33
CA ASN A 44 -17.91 12.99 34.63
C ASN A 44 -18.23 14.49 34.76
N LEU A 45 -17.41 15.37 34.15
CA LEU A 45 -17.68 16.81 34.10
C LEU A 45 -18.86 17.13 33.18
N LEU A 46 -18.97 16.43 32.04
CA LEU A 46 -20.08 16.59 31.12
C LEU A 46 -21.43 16.19 31.76
N ALA A 47 -21.44 15.18 32.63
CA ALA A 47 -22.62 14.83 33.41
C ALA A 47 -23.09 15.95 34.38
N LEU A 48 -22.16 16.81 34.82
CA LEU A 48 -22.46 17.97 35.65
C LEU A 48 -22.89 19.21 34.84
N ASP A 49 -22.41 19.31 33.59
CA ASP A 49 -22.67 20.45 32.67
C ASP A 49 -22.83 19.94 31.22
N PRO A 50 -23.97 19.33 30.89
CA PRO A 50 -24.18 18.64 29.59
C PRO A 50 -24.12 19.54 28.37
N GLY A 51 -24.30 20.88 28.54
CA GLY A 51 -24.26 21.86 27.44
C GLY A 51 -22.90 22.54 27.27
N ASN A 52 -21.87 22.09 27.96
CA ASN A 52 -20.56 22.72 27.94
C ASN A 52 -19.77 22.27 26.70
N SER A 53 -19.72 23.16 25.69
CA SER A 53 -19.06 22.86 24.41
C SER A 53 -17.56 22.59 24.53
N ASN A 54 -16.88 23.17 25.54
CA ASN A 54 -15.48 22.86 25.84
C ASN A 54 -15.31 21.41 26.31
N ILE A 55 -16.16 20.94 27.21
CA ILE A 55 -16.09 19.56 27.71
C ILE A 55 -16.49 18.58 26.61
N LEU A 56 -17.52 18.89 25.82
CA LEU A 56 -17.93 18.10 24.63
C LEU A 56 -16.80 17.98 23.63
N PHE A 57 -16.08 19.07 23.32
CA PHE A 57 -14.90 19.06 22.47
C PHE A 57 -13.82 18.09 23.00
N HIS A 58 -13.48 18.17 24.29
CA HIS A 58 -12.50 17.27 24.88
C HIS A 58 -12.95 15.80 24.84
N CYS A 59 -14.21 15.51 25.12
CA CYS A 59 -14.74 14.14 25.01
C CYS A 59 -14.63 13.62 23.56
N GLY A 60 -15.08 14.38 22.58
CA GLY A 60 -15.01 13.99 21.19
C GLY A 60 -13.60 13.86 20.65
N ALA A 61 -12.70 14.80 20.99
CA ALA A 61 -11.31 14.72 20.60
C ALA A 61 -10.61 13.49 21.18
N LEU A 62 -10.88 13.13 22.44
CA LEU A 62 -10.33 11.95 23.11
C LEU A 62 -10.80 10.65 22.45
N CYS A 63 -12.05 10.57 21.97
CA CYS A 63 -12.56 9.40 21.27
C CYS A 63 -11.71 9.06 20.03
N LEU A 64 -11.10 10.03 19.36
CA LEU A 64 -10.23 9.79 18.20
C LEU A 64 -8.87 9.17 18.57
N TYR A 65 -8.46 9.22 19.83
CA TYR A 65 -7.24 8.59 20.35
C TYR A 65 -7.50 7.24 21.03
N ILE A 66 -8.77 6.88 21.24
CA ILE A 66 -9.16 5.62 21.87
C ILE A 66 -9.62 4.67 20.77
N GLN A 67 -8.85 3.64 20.53
CA GLN A 67 -9.12 2.65 19.50
C GLN A 67 -10.54 2.07 19.62
N GLY A 68 -11.30 2.09 18.52
CA GLY A 68 -12.69 1.61 18.45
C GLY A 68 -13.75 2.59 18.94
N LYS A 69 -13.38 3.82 19.31
CA LYS A 69 -14.32 4.90 19.71
C LYS A 69 -14.43 6.04 18.71
N GLU A 70 -13.86 5.90 17.53
CA GLU A 70 -13.81 6.96 16.52
C GLU A 70 -15.22 7.43 16.12
N ALA A 71 -16.17 6.50 16.03
CA ALA A 71 -17.58 6.83 15.72
C ALA A 71 -18.28 7.56 16.88
N GLU A 72 -17.90 7.29 18.15
CA GLU A 72 -18.44 7.97 19.32
C GLU A 72 -18.04 9.44 19.36
N ALA A 73 -16.96 9.86 18.66
CA ALA A 73 -16.53 11.24 18.58
C ALA A 73 -17.57 12.16 17.93
N ILE A 74 -18.27 11.68 16.91
CA ILE A 74 -19.18 12.47 16.07
C ILE A 74 -20.24 13.20 16.91
N PRO A 75 -21.10 12.52 17.70
CA PRO A 75 -22.16 13.22 18.45
C PRO A 75 -21.63 14.23 19.46
N TYR A 76 -20.48 14.00 20.08
CA TYR A 76 -19.87 14.99 20.97
C TYR A 76 -19.43 16.24 20.21
N LEU A 77 -18.79 16.06 19.06
CA LEU A 77 -18.24 17.16 18.27
C LEU A 77 -19.32 17.95 17.52
N GLU A 78 -20.38 17.29 17.01
CA GLU A 78 -21.55 17.94 16.43
C GLU A 78 -22.25 18.88 17.43
N GLU A 79 -22.29 18.49 18.69
CA GLU A 79 -22.84 19.37 19.73
C GLU A 79 -21.84 20.46 20.12
N ALA A 80 -20.53 20.15 20.19
CA ALA A 80 -19.49 21.11 20.53
C ALA A 80 -19.38 22.26 19.52
N VAL A 81 -19.52 22.00 18.21
CA VAL A 81 -19.41 23.05 17.17
C VAL A 81 -20.47 24.12 17.28
N LYS A 82 -21.63 23.86 17.94
CA LYS A 82 -22.67 24.84 18.18
C LYS A 82 -22.24 25.96 19.10
N GLY A 83 -21.21 25.72 19.94
CA GLY A 83 -20.66 26.71 20.88
C GLY A 83 -19.22 27.11 20.55
N VAL A 84 -18.78 27.03 19.29
CA VAL A 84 -17.44 27.46 18.87
C VAL A 84 -17.26 28.97 19.04
N SER A 85 -16.09 29.38 19.53
CA SER A 85 -15.73 30.79 19.74
C SER A 85 -14.28 31.07 19.35
N SER A 86 -14.07 32.16 18.59
CA SER A 86 -12.74 32.70 18.28
C SER A 86 -12.03 33.32 19.49
N THR A 87 -12.75 33.53 20.61
CA THR A 87 -12.21 34.04 21.86
C THR A 87 -12.02 32.96 22.93
N TYR A 88 -12.01 31.69 22.49
CA TYR A 88 -11.77 30.51 23.33
C TYR A 88 -10.52 30.66 24.19
N LYS A 89 -10.61 30.24 25.43
CA LYS A 89 -9.51 30.31 26.40
C LYS A 89 -9.04 28.91 26.78
N PRO A 90 -7.97 28.41 26.15
CA PRO A 90 -7.41 27.11 26.50
C PRO A 90 -7.01 27.07 27.97
N ASN A 91 -7.08 25.90 28.59
CA ASN A 91 -6.69 25.65 29.97
C ASN A 91 -7.54 26.38 31.05
N SER A 92 -8.72 26.86 30.68
CA SER A 92 -9.66 27.47 31.62
C SER A 92 -10.80 26.52 31.98
N TYR A 93 -10.83 26.03 33.21
CA TYR A 93 -11.93 25.16 33.68
C TYR A 93 -13.31 25.87 33.73
N LYS A 94 -13.36 27.17 33.48
CA LYS A 94 -14.58 27.98 33.38
C LYS A 94 -14.98 28.26 31.93
N GLU A 95 -14.18 27.81 30.98
CA GLU A 95 -14.51 27.96 29.57
C GLU A 95 -15.69 27.04 29.23
N THR A 96 -16.66 27.57 28.50
CA THR A 96 -17.86 26.85 28.08
C THR A 96 -17.99 26.74 26.56
N SER A 97 -17.25 27.57 25.81
CA SER A 97 -17.20 27.51 24.35
C SER A 97 -16.16 26.50 23.89
N ALA A 98 -16.29 25.99 22.66
CA ALA A 98 -15.31 25.16 21.99
C ALA A 98 -14.34 25.99 21.15
N PRO A 99 -13.10 25.52 20.90
CA PRO A 99 -12.17 26.20 20.01
C PRO A 99 -12.61 26.08 18.54
N VAL A 100 -12.14 26.98 17.66
CA VAL A 100 -12.35 26.89 16.20
C VAL A 100 -11.81 25.56 15.64
N TYR A 101 -10.74 25.05 16.20
CA TYR A 101 -10.14 23.74 15.89
C TYR A 101 -11.15 22.56 15.99
N THR A 102 -12.29 22.74 16.65
CA THR A 102 -13.36 21.71 16.73
C THR A 102 -13.88 21.30 15.36
N TYR A 103 -13.93 22.22 14.37
CA TYR A 103 -14.32 21.87 13.00
C TYR A 103 -13.32 20.90 12.38
N PHE A 104 -12.02 21.12 12.56
CA PHE A 104 -11.01 20.19 12.09
C PHE A 104 -11.16 18.80 12.73
N VAL A 105 -11.36 18.74 14.05
CA VAL A 105 -11.50 17.47 14.77
C VAL A 105 -12.79 16.73 14.35
N LEU A 106 -13.89 17.47 14.10
CA LEU A 106 -15.12 16.89 13.57
C LEU A 106 -14.91 16.37 12.12
N GLY A 107 -14.19 17.13 11.30
CA GLY A 107 -13.77 16.68 9.97
C GLY A 107 -13.00 15.34 10.03
N ARG A 108 -12.05 15.23 10.97
CA ARG A 108 -11.31 13.97 11.21
C ARG A 108 -12.25 12.83 11.66
N ALA A 109 -13.21 13.11 12.56
CA ALA A 109 -14.17 12.12 13.00
C ALA A 109 -15.01 11.57 11.84
N TYR A 110 -15.53 12.44 10.97
CA TYR A 110 -16.26 12.04 9.79
C TYR A 110 -15.38 11.28 8.78
N HIS A 111 -14.14 11.74 8.56
CA HIS A 111 -13.18 11.10 7.65
C HIS A 111 -12.91 9.66 8.06
N LEU A 112 -12.56 9.42 9.34
CA LEU A 112 -12.33 8.09 9.90
C LEU A 112 -13.57 7.16 9.82
N ASN A 113 -14.75 7.73 9.72
CA ASN A 113 -16.02 7.01 9.58
C ASN A 113 -16.55 6.98 8.13
N ASN A 114 -15.68 7.22 7.14
CA ASN A 114 -15.97 7.18 5.70
C ASN A 114 -17.09 8.14 5.25
N GLN A 115 -17.35 9.20 6.03
CA GLN A 115 -18.32 10.25 5.72
C GLN A 115 -17.62 11.44 5.08
N TYR A 116 -17.03 11.22 3.89
CA TYR A 116 -16.08 12.13 3.25
C TYR A 116 -16.64 13.51 2.93
N ASP A 117 -17.89 13.62 2.45
CA ASP A 117 -18.49 14.92 2.14
C ASP A 117 -18.62 15.77 3.40
N LEU A 118 -19.06 15.20 4.53
CA LEU A 118 -19.13 15.90 5.80
C LEU A 118 -17.74 16.24 6.36
N ALA A 119 -16.76 15.37 6.13
CA ALA A 119 -15.37 15.64 6.49
C ALA A 119 -14.84 16.86 5.75
N MET A 120 -15.01 16.90 4.43
CA MET A 120 -14.56 18.02 3.58
C MET A 120 -15.25 19.34 3.96
N ASP A 121 -16.57 19.35 4.20
CA ASP A 121 -17.29 20.54 4.64
C ASP A 121 -16.73 21.12 5.94
N ASN A 122 -16.37 20.25 6.89
CA ASN A 122 -15.82 20.65 8.17
C ASN A 122 -14.36 21.14 8.04
N TYR A 123 -13.52 20.50 7.24
CA TYR A 123 -12.16 20.98 6.95
C TYR A 123 -12.19 22.34 6.26
N GLN A 124 -13.05 22.53 5.25
CA GLN A 124 -13.24 23.82 4.60
C GLN A 124 -13.72 24.90 5.57
N THR A 125 -14.65 24.56 6.47
CA THR A 125 -15.13 25.48 7.51
C THR A 125 -14.00 25.89 8.46
N TYR A 126 -13.15 24.95 8.87
CA TYR A 126 -11.97 25.24 9.67
C TYR A 126 -11.00 26.18 8.96
N LEU A 127 -10.65 25.88 7.70
CA LEU A 127 -9.76 26.71 6.90
C LEU A 127 -10.33 28.13 6.67
N ALA A 128 -11.63 28.25 6.50
CA ALA A 128 -12.29 29.56 6.30
C ALA A 128 -12.40 30.40 7.58
N THR A 129 -12.43 29.76 8.75
CA THR A 129 -12.62 30.44 10.06
C THR A 129 -11.36 30.53 10.90
N GLY A 130 -10.31 29.82 10.51
CA GLY A 130 -9.07 29.66 11.27
C GLY A 130 -8.00 30.74 11.01
N GLU A 131 -8.35 31.96 10.64
CA GLU A 131 -7.38 33.04 10.33
C GLU A 131 -6.32 33.32 11.41
N ASN A 132 -6.60 32.96 12.67
CA ASN A 132 -5.71 33.15 13.81
C ASN A 132 -5.08 31.85 14.32
N GLU A 133 -5.29 30.73 13.64
CA GLU A 133 -4.72 29.43 13.99
C GLU A 133 -3.24 29.33 13.53
N ASP A 134 -2.54 28.34 14.04
CA ASP A 134 -1.17 28.07 13.66
C ASP A 134 -1.06 27.71 12.18
N PRO A 135 -0.16 28.33 11.39
CA PRO A 135 -0.03 28.05 9.95
C PRO A 135 0.23 26.57 9.63
N GLY A 136 0.96 25.86 10.48
CA GLY A 136 1.21 24.42 10.28
C GLY A 136 -0.05 23.58 10.49
N GLN A 137 -0.95 24.00 11.39
CA GLN A 137 -2.25 23.34 11.55
C GLN A 137 -3.18 23.57 10.35
N LEU A 138 -3.13 24.77 9.77
CA LEU A 138 -3.90 25.07 8.55
C LEU A 138 -3.37 24.26 7.36
N GLU A 139 -2.04 24.20 7.17
CA GLU A 139 -1.41 23.36 6.15
C GLU A 139 -1.80 21.87 6.30
N TYR A 140 -1.79 21.37 7.53
CA TYR A 140 -2.23 20.00 7.81
C TYR A 140 -3.73 19.80 7.54
N ALA A 141 -4.56 20.80 7.78
CA ALA A 141 -5.99 20.74 7.46
C ALA A 141 -6.24 20.71 5.92
N GLU A 142 -5.44 21.46 5.14
CA GLU A 142 -5.47 21.39 3.68
C GLU A 142 -5.06 19.99 3.18
N LEU A 143 -4.03 19.40 3.78
CA LEU A 143 -3.60 18.02 3.47
C LEU A 143 -4.74 17.02 3.73
N GLN A 144 -5.42 17.13 4.87
CA GLN A 144 -6.53 16.25 5.26
C GLN A 144 -7.78 16.45 4.38
N LEU A 145 -8.04 17.66 3.92
CA LEU A 145 -9.09 17.94 2.94
C LEU A 145 -8.82 17.18 1.62
N GLN A 146 -7.60 17.32 1.09
CA GLN A 146 -7.19 16.60 -0.12
C GLN A 146 -7.19 15.08 0.07
N ALA A 147 -6.85 14.59 1.27
CA ALA A 147 -6.90 13.17 1.61
C ALA A 147 -8.35 12.64 1.55
N ALA A 148 -9.30 13.39 2.12
CA ALA A 148 -10.72 13.03 2.08
C ALA A 148 -11.28 13.02 0.64
N GLU A 149 -10.85 13.96 -0.21
CA GLU A 149 -11.20 13.98 -1.64
C GLU A 149 -10.71 12.71 -2.36
N ARG A 150 -9.44 12.36 -2.18
CA ARG A 150 -8.86 11.13 -2.76
C ARG A 150 -9.51 9.86 -2.23
N ALA A 151 -9.77 9.79 -0.92
CA ALA A 151 -10.43 8.64 -0.31
C ALA A 151 -11.84 8.44 -0.87
N ARG A 152 -12.62 9.52 -1.02
CA ARG A 152 -13.96 9.47 -1.63
C ARG A 152 -13.92 8.90 -3.06
N GLU A 153 -12.95 9.33 -3.88
CA GLU A 153 -12.80 8.84 -5.25
C GLU A 153 -12.43 7.36 -5.31
N LYS A 154 -11.58 6.90 -4.39
CA LYS A 154 -11.07 5.51 -4.39
C LYS A 154 -12.00 4.49 -3.75
N MET A 155 -12.93 4.88 -2.89
CA MET A 155 -13.87 3.96 -2.21
C MET A 155 -14.85 3.25 -3.16
N GLY A 156 -14.99 3.70 -4.41
CA GLY A 156 -15.79 3.01 -5.44
C GLY A 156 -15.03 1.94 -6.23
N MET A 157 -13.74 1.74 -5.94
CA MET A 157 -12.92 0.76 -6.65
C MET A 157 -13.06 -0.62 -5.99
N ARG A 158 -13.19 -1.67 -6.82
CA ARG A 158 -13.22 -3.06 -6.31
C ARG A 158 -11.89 -3.40 -5.65
N PRO A 159 -11.90 -4.03 -4.47
CA PRO A 159 -10.67 -4.41 -3.80
C PRO A 159 -9.90 -5.44 -4.65
N SER A 160 -8.60 -5.23 -4.82
CA SER A 160 -7.71 -6.18 -5.48
C SER A 160 -7.13 -7.23 -4.53
N TYR A 161 -7.43 -7.11 -3.23
CA TYR A 161 -6.87 -7.94 -2.17
C TYR A 161 -7.97 -8.44 -1.24
N LYS A 162 -7.77 -9.61 -0.65
CA LYS A 162 -8.53 -10.10 0.51
C LYS A 162 -7.58 -10.32 1.68
N PHE A 163 -8.13 -10.20 2.89
CA PHE A 163 -7.42 -10.49 4.13
C PHE A 163 -7.80 -11.86 4.64
N GLN A 164 -6.81 -12.66 5.04
CA GLN A 164 -7.01 -13.91 5.74
C GLN A 164 -6.41 -13.80 7.14
N ASN A 165 -7.24 -13.90 8.17
CA ASN A 165 -6.78 -13.84 9.55
C ASN A 165 -5.80 -14.98 9.85
N LEU A 166 -4.59 -14.63 10.30
CA LEU A 166 -3.57 -15.60 10.71
C LEU A 166 -3.68 -15.97 12.20
N MET A 167 -4.35 -15.14 12.99
CA MET A 167 -4.46 -15.37 14.44
C MET A 167 -5.30 -16.60 14.77
N ASP A 168 -6.18 -17.06 13.88
CA ASP A 168 -6.91 -18.33 14.01
C ASP A 168 -5.95 -19.53 14.20
N PHE A 169 -4.70 -19.43 13.69
CA PHE A 169 -3.66 -20.45 13.88
C PHE A 169 -2.92 -20.30 15.21
N PHE A 170 -3.00 -19.16 15.86
CA PHE A 170 -2.18 -18.81 17.03
C PHE A 170 -2.97 -18.69 18.32
N ASP A 171 -4.28 -18.98 18.32
CA ASP A 171 -5.18 -19.01 19.49
C ASP A 171 -5.20 -17.71 20.33
N ASP A 172 -4.94 -16.53 19.75
CA ASP A 172 -5.00 -15.25 20.47
C ASP A 172 -6.04 -14.29 19.90
N GLU A 173 -7.31 -14.61 20.11
CA GLU A 173 -8.43 -13.77 19.70
C GLU A 173 -8.72 -12.60 20.66
N THR A 174 -8.03 -12.53 21.79
CA THR A 174 -8.39 -11.63 22.90
C THR A 174 -7.45 -10.43 23.04
N HIS A 175 -6.29 -10.45 22.37
CA HIS A 175 -5.26 -9.41 22.48
C HIS A 175 -4.87 -8.85 21.12
N SER A 176 -4.48 -7.59 21.10
CA SER A 176 -3.96 -6.96 19.88
C SER A 176 -2.63 -7.57 19.46
N CYS A 177 -2.51 -7.92 18.18
CA CYS A 177 -1.30 -8.41 17.57
C CYS A 177 -0.81 -7.44 16.49
N SER A 178 0.51 -7.19 16.45
CA SER A 178 1.12 -6.22 15.53
C SER A 178 2.56 -6.57 15.19
N ASN A 179 3.22 -5.75 14.40
CA ASN A 179 4.63 -5.83 14.04
C ASN A 179 5.05 -7.22 13.52
N PRO A 180 4.39 -7.78 12.50
CA PRO A 180 4.77 -9.07 11.95
C PRO A 180 6.08 -8.97 11.17
N VAL A 181 7.02 -9.91 11.45
CA VAL A 181 8.25 -10.10 10.68
C VAL A 181 8.42 -11.58 10.37
N ILE A 182 8.86 -11.88 9.15
CA ILE A 182 8.98 -13.25 8.64
C ILE A 182 10.34 -13.48 7.98
N SER A 183 10.88 -14.70 8.08
CA SER A 183 12.09 -15.09 7.36
C SER A 183 11.85 -15.28 5.87
N GLY A 184 12.93 -15.26 5.08
CA GLY A 184 12.87 -15.37 3.62
C GLY A 184 12.32 -16.69 3.09
N ASP A 185 12.44 -17.76 3.87
CA ASP A 185 11.87 -19.08 3.57
C ASP A 185 10.42 -19.25 4.05
N GLY A 186 9.85 -18.21 4.73
CA GLY A 186 8.49 -18.23 5.24
C GLY A 186 8.27 -19.16 6.45
N ASN A 187 9.33 -19.68 7.07
CA ASN A 187 9.23 -20.71 8.11
C ASN A 187 9.42 -20.19 9.54
N LEU A 188 9.84 -18.93 9.70
CA LEU A 188 10.00 -18.29 11.00
C LEU A 188 9.17 -17.01 11.03
N PHE A 189 8.21 -16.93 11.94
CA PHE A 189 7.30 -15.80 12.11
C PHE A 189 7.41 -15.25 13.53
N ILE A 190 7.65 -13.94 13.64
CA ILE A 190 7.77 -13.23 14.91
C ILE A 190 6.81 -12.03 14.87
N TYR A 191 6.11 -11.80 15.97
CA TYR A 191 5.13 -10.73 16.11
C TYR A 191 4.98 -10.28 17.55
N LEU A 192 4.35 -9.14 17.75
CA LEU A 192 4.04 -8.59 19.07
C LEU A 192 2.61 -8.94 19.46
N VAL A 193 2.42 -9.29 20.75
CA VAL A 193 1.10 -9.36 21.39
C VAL A 193 1.06 -8.36 22.53
N ASP A 194 0.04 -7.52 22.54
CA ASP A 194 -0.16 -6.47 23.54
C ASP A 194 -1.08 -6.97 24.65
N TYR A 195 -0.50 -7.34 25.79
CA TYR A 195 -1.25 -7.68 27.00
C TYR A 195 -1.43 -6.45 27.88
N PRO A 196 -2.49 -6.34 28.67
CA PRO A 196 -2.75 -5.16 29.50
C PRO A 196 -1.63 -4.80 30.49
N SER A 197 -0.79 -5.75 30.86
CA SER A 197 0.30 -5.55 31.82
C SER A 197 1.70 -5.67 31.22
N ASP A 198 1.83 -6.13 29.98
CA ASP A 198 3.14 -6.46 29.39
C ASP A 198 3.00 -6.66 27.86
N LYS A 199 4.08 -6.37 27.12
CA LYS A 199 4.17 -6.66 25.69
C LYS A 199 5.02 -7.91 25.48
N LYS A 200 4.55 -8.85 24.67
CA LYS A 200 5.25 -10.11 24.42
C LYS A 200 5.61 -10.25 22.96
N ILE A 201 6.88 -10.47 22.70
CA ILE A 201 7.38 -10.84 21.38
C ILE A 201 7.23 -12.36 21.28
N MET A 202 6.35 -12.78 20.39
CA MET A 202 5.99 -14.17 20.15
C MET A 202 6.71 -14.68 18.89
N MET A 203 7.11 -15.93 18.93
CA MET A 203 7.79 -16.61 17.83
C MET A 203 7.08 -17.93 17.52
N SER A 204 6.82 -18.19 16.24
CA SER A 204 6.35 -19.46 15.73
C SER A 204 7.21 -19.92 14.56
N THR A 205 7.37 -21.22 14.41
CA THR A 205 8.07 -21.85 13.28
C THR A 205 7.11 -22.72 12.49
N ARG A 206 7.31 -22.81 11.19
CA ARG A 206 6.49 -23.63 10.29
C ARG A 206 7.29 -24.82 9.80
N ASP A 207 6.67 -26.00 9.81
CA ASP A 207 7.16 -27.24 9.22
C ASP A 207 6.08 -27.88 8.32
N GLN A 208 6.24 -29.17 7.98
CA GLN A 208 5.29 -29.91 7.15
C GLN A 208 3.92 -30.11 7.82
N ASP A 209 3.86 -30.04 9.13
CA ASP A 209 2.62 -30.19 9.93
C ASP A 209 1.93 -28.83 10.17
N GLY A 210 2.53 -27.71 9.77
CA GLY A 210 2.01 -26.35 9.90
C GLY A 210 2.78 -25.49 10.90
N TRP A 211 2.13 -24.46 11.44
CA TRP A 211 2.73 -23.54 12.41
C TRP A 211 2.81 -24.17 13.80
N SER A 212 3.95 -24.05 14.46
CA SER A 212 4.13 -24.43 15.87
C SER A 212 3.32 -23.50 16.78
N ARG A 213 3.02 -23.96 18.02
CA ARG A 213 2.48 -23.05 19.03
C ARG A 213 3.44 -21.92 19.31
N PRO A 214 2.97 -20.65 19.34
CA PRO A 214 3.83 -19.50 19.60
C PRO A 214 4.49 -19.58 20.98
N ARG A 215 5.74 -19.18 21.06
CA ARG A 215 6.50 -19.05 22.31
C ARG A 215 6.97 -17.62 22.53
N ASN A 216 6.94 -17.16 23.78
CA ASN A 216 7.46 -15.86 24.16
C ASN A 216 8.99 -15.90 24.20
N ILE A 217 9.65 -14.95 23.52
CA ILE A 217 11.11 -14.86 23.42
C ILE A 217 11.72 -13.68 24.19
N ASN A 218 10.93 -12.85 24.90
CA ASN A 218 11.44 -11.68 25.65
C ASN A 218 12.60 -12.04 26.59
N LYS A 219 12.50 -13.20 27.25
CA LYS A 219 13.53 -13.65 28.20
C LYS A 219 14.87 -13.97 27.51
N GLU A 220 14.83 -14.53 26.30
CA GLU A 220 16.02 -14.82 25.51
C GLU A 220 16.67 -13.51 25.06
N LEU A 221 15.86 -12.57 24.60
CA LEU A 221 16.29 -11.25 24.15
C LEU A 221 16.85 -10.38 25.28
N GLY A 222 16.60 -10.72 26.54
CA GLY A 222 17.00 -9.90 27.70
C GLY A 222 16.28 -8.55 27.77
N MET A 223 15.20 -8.37 26.99
CA MET A 223 14.48 -7.11 26.87
C MET A 223 13.23 -7.09 27.72
N VAL A 224 12.98 -5.95 28.36
CA VAL A 224 11.79 -5.69 29.17
C VAL A 224 11.22 -4.32 28.81
N GLY A 225 9.89 -4.15 28.91
CA GLY A 225 9.20 -2.89 28.60
C GLY A 225 8.87 -2.76 27.12
N GLU A 226 8.85 -1.53 26.63
CA GLU A 226 8.39 -1.14 25.29
C GLU A 226 9.39 -1.57 24.20
N THR A 227 9.34 -2.83 23.80
CA THR A 227 10.21 -3.41 22.78
C THR A 227 9.37 -4.05 21.67
N TYR A 228 9.70 -3.76 20.41
CA TYR A 228 8.94 -4.13 19.23
C TYR A 228 9.84 -4.82 18.20
N PRO A 229 9.46 -5.96 17.60
CA PRO A 229 10.15 -6.50 16.44
C PRO A 229 9.91 -5.57 15.25
N VAL A 230 10.97 -5.26 14.49
CA VAL A 230 10.90 -4.32 13.36
C VAL A 230 11.46 -4.88 12.06
N SER A 231 12.37 -5.88 12.14
CA SER A 231 12.87 -6.58 10.96
C SER A 231 13.45 -7.93 11.32
N LEU A 232 13.37 -8.88 10.40
CA LEU A 232 14.03 -10.17 10.47
C LEU A 232 14.88 -10.37 9.22
N SER A 233 16.13 -10.81 9.37
CA SER A 233 16.99 -11.10 8.22
C SER A 233 16.40 -12.21 7.35
N TYR A 234 16.75 -12.22 6.06
CA TYR A 234 16.24 -13.18 5.10
C TYR A 234 16.49 -14.64 5.54
N ASP A 235 17.66 -14.90 6.13
CA ASP A 235 18.04 -16.23 6.65
C ASP A 235 17.47 -16.54 8.05
N GLY A 236 16.67 -15.62 8.63
CA GLY A 236 16.04 -15.79 9.94
C GLY A 236 17.00 -15.74 11.13
N ARG A 237 18.24 -15.24 10.95
CA ARG A 237 19.27 -15.28 11.99
C ARG A 237 19.47 -13.99 12.77
N GLU A 238 19.12 -12.84 12.21
CA GLU A 238 19.20 -11.53 12.89
C GLU A 238 17.81 -10.96 13.08
N LEU A 239 17.41 -10.73 14.32
CA LEU A 239 16.16 -10.05 14.68
C LEU A 239 16.49 -8.64 15.13
N TYR A 240 15.95 -7.65 14.41
CA TYR A 240 16.05 -6.24 14.75
C TYR A 240 14.86 -5.82 15.57
N LEU A 241 15.12 -5.03 16.61
CA LEU A 241 14.15 -4.60 17.62
C LEU A 241 14.23 -3.09 17.81
N ALA A 242 13.11 -2.41 17.93
CA ALA A 242 13.06 -1.05 18.46
C ALA A 242 12.73 -1.09 19.94
N HIS A 243 13.58 -0.49 20.77
CA HIS A 243 13.36 -0.38 22.21
C HIS A 243 13.15 1.08 22.61
N TYR A 244 12.03 1.36 23.27
CA TYR A 244 11.62 2.70 23.64
C TYR A 244 11.98 2.97 25.13
N PHE A 245 12.66 4.09 25.31
CA PHE A 245 12.91 4.69 26.61
C PHE A 245 11.93 5.85 26.80
N TYR A 246 11.94 6.47 27.99
CA TYR A 246 11.06 7.61 28.26
C TYR A 246 11.23 8.80 27.30
N SER A 247 12.39 9.01 26.72
CA SER A 247 12.72 10.21 25.95
C SER A 247 13.21 9.93 24.51
N HIS A 248 13.52 8.70 24.17
CA HIS A 248 14.06 8.31 22.86
C HIS A 248 13.87 6.81 22.67
N SER A 249 14.19 6.32 21.47
CA SER A 249 14.23 4.91 21.14
C SER A 249 15.49 4.57 20.37
N ASP A 250 15.98 3.34 20.51
CA ASP A 250 17.15 2.81 19.84
C ASP A 250 16.83 1.48 19.14
N ILE A 251 17.57 1.17 18.08
CA ILE A 251 17.49 -0.10 17.38
C ILE A 251 18.51 -1.08 17.95
N TYR A 252 18.04 -2.27 18.29
CA TYR A 252 18.82 -3.40 18.82
C TYR A 252 18.84 -4.53 17.81
N VAL A 253 19.79 -5.44 17.95
CA VAL A 253 19.86 -6.68 17.18
C VAL A 253 20.13 -7.87 18.10
N SER A 254 19.42 -8.97 17.86
CA SER A 254 19.66 -10.28 18.47
C SER A 254 19.98 -11.30 17.38
N THR A 255 20.84 -12.27 17.67
CA THR A 255 21.23 -13.32 16.73
C THR A 255 20.66 -14.65 17.16
N PHE A 256 20.16 -15.46 16.21
CA PHE A 256 19.66 -16.81 16.49
C PHE A 256 20.79 -17.82 16.40
N GLU A 257 21.20 -18.36 17.55
CA GLU A 257 22.32 -19.30 17.69
C GLU A 257 21.95 -20.48 18.61
N GLY A 258 22.30 -21.69 18.21
CA GLY A 258 22.07 -22.88 19.04
C GLY A 258 20.60 -23.16 19.35
N GLY A 259 19.65 -22.66 18.53
CA GLY A 259 18.21 -22.87 18.73
C GLY A 259 17.51 -21.85 19.63
N HIS A 260 18.20 -20.76 20.02
CA HIS A 260 17.66 -19.66 20.84
C HIS A 260 18.21 -18.31 20.40
N TRP A 261 17.53 -17.24 20.79
CA TRP A 261 17.97 -15.87 20.56
C TRP A 261 19.02 -15.47 21.60
N THR A 262 20.05 -14.75 21.18
CA THR A 262 21.01 -14.13 22.10
C THR A 262 20.37 -12.90 22.76
N GLU A 263 20.98 -12.42 23.86
CA GLU A 263 20.64 -11.12 24.43
C GLU A 263 20.79 -10.02 23.36
N ALA A 264 19.77 -9.16 23.21
CA ALA A 264 19.77 -8.10 22.20
C ALA A 264 20.78 -7.01 22.57
N VAL A 265 21.57 -6.57 21.61
CA VAL A 265 22.57 -5.50 21.75
C VAL A 265 22.22 -4.28 20.91
N PRO A 266 22.46 -3.05 21.42
CA PRO A 266 22.17 -1.85 20.65
C PRO A 266 23.07 -1.76 19.42
N LEU A 267 22.54 -1.26 18.29
CA LEU A 267 23.36 -0.92 17.14
C LEU A 267 24.27 0.28 17.47
N GLY A 268 25.40 0.34 16.77
CA GLY A 268 26.44 1.36 17.05
C GLY A 268 25.98 2.79 16.71
N PRO A 269 26.83 3.80 17.00
CA PRO A 269 26.48 5.22 16.94
C PRO A 269 26.23 5.76 15.52
N ASN A 270 26.51 4.99 14.48
CA ASN A 270 26.16 5.34 13.11
C ASN A 270 24.64 5.14 12.84
N ILE A 271 24.00 4.31 13.63
CA ILE A 271 22.54 4.09 13.61
C ILE A 271 21.93 4.84 14.79
N ASN A 272 22.15 4.37 16.02
CA ASN A 272 21.59 4.95 17.22
C ASN A 272 22.33 6.24 17.60
N GLY A 273 21.58 7.34 17.65
CA GLY A 273 22.11 8.67 17.90
C GLY A 273 21.73 9.22 19.29
N ARG A 274 21.44 10.52 19.29
CA ARG A 274 20.84 11.23 20.45
C ARG A 274 19.33 11.45 20.26
N THR A 275 18.83 10.96 19.17
CA THR A 275 17.46 11.09 18.69
C THR A 275 16.77 9.74 18.78
N SER A 276 15.53 9.66 18.35
CA SER A 276 14.80 8.39 18.32
C SER A 276 15.02 7.69 16.99
N GLU A 277 15.45 6.43 17.07
CA GLU A 277 15.48 5.49 15.96
C GLU A 277 14.41 4.43 16.23
N THR A 278 13.47 4.22 15.28
CA THR A 278 12.25 3.46 15.60
C THR A 278 12.08 2.19 14.78
N HIS A 279 11.83 2.29 13.50
CA HIS A 279 11.55 1.18 12.60
C HIS A 279 12.78 0.88 11.76
N ALA A 280 12.98 -0.39 11.39
CA ALA A 280 14.08 -0.79 10.55
C ALA A 280 13.68 -1.88 9.56
N SER A 281 14.43 -1.99 8.46
CA SER A 281 14.35 -3.09 7.50
C SER A 281 15.74 -3.42 6.99
N ILE A 282 16.14 -4.68 7.14
CA ILE A 282 17.41 -5.20 6.63
C ILE A 282 17.24 -5.74 5.22
N SER A 283 18.19 -5.46 4.32
CA SER A 283 18.18 -6.02 2.97
C SER A 283 18.44 -7.54 2.99
N LYS A 284 18.01 -8.23 1.92
CA LYS A 284 18.17 -9.67 1.76
C LYS A 284 19.59 -10.17 1.96
N ASP A 285 20.59 -9.40 1.54
CA ASP A 285 22.02 -9.73 1.68
C ASP A 285 22.58 -9.39 3.06
N GLY A 286 21.78 -8.81 3.98
CA GLY A 286 22.18 -8.42 5.32
C GLY A 286 23.12 -7.22 5.40
N ASN A 287 23.34 -6.48 4.29
CA ASN A 287 24.37 -5.44 4.22
C ASN A 287 23.84 -4.01 4.19
N THR A 288 22.55 -3.80 3.98
CA THR A 288 21.93 -2.48 3.95
C THR A 288 20.76 -2.43 4.93
N LEU A 289 20.78 -1.45 5.82
CA LEU A 289 19.72 -1.21 6.81
C LEU A 289 19.02 0.11 6.46
N TYR A 290 17.74 0.04 6.21
CA TYR A 290 16.84 1.20 6.17
C TYR A 290 16.22 1.38 7.55
N PHE A 291 16.13 2.60 8.05
CA PHE A 291 15.57 2.85 9.38
C PHE A 291 15.02 4.27 9.49
N VAL A 292 14.14 4.46 10.47
CA VAL A 292 13.46 5.73 10.72
C VAL A 292 14.14 6.46 11.86
N SER A 293 14.41 7.76 11.67
CA SER A 293 14.97 8.61 12.71
C SER A 293 14.43 10.04 12.64
N ASN A 294 14.30 10.69 13.81
CA ASN A 294 13.99 12.12 13.92
C ASN A 294 15.25 12.97 14.06
N LYS A 295 16.33 12.60 13.39
CA LYS A 295 17.60 13.35 13.35
C LYS A 295 17.37 14.75 12.81
N ARG A 296 18.00 15.74 13.44
CA ARG A 296 17.97 17.13 12.98
C ARG A 296 18.54 17.26 11.57
N GLY A 297 17.85 18.03 10.72
CA GLY A 297 18.26 18.27 9.34
C GLY A 297 17.67 17.26 8.36
N GLY A 298 16.67 16.47 8.77
CA GLY A 298 15.77 15.73 7.91
C GLY A 298 14.77 16.64 7.19
N GLN A 299 13.84 16.03 6.47
CA GLN A 299 12.77 16.73 5.75
C GLN A 299 11.56 16.97 6.68
N GLY A 300 11.19 15.95 7.47
CA GLY A 300 10.03 15.92 8.35
C GLY A 300 10.36 15.70 9.84
N SER A 301 9.35 15.26 10.57
CA SER A 301 9.52 14.91 11.99
C SER A 301 10.20 13.56 12.17
N TYR A 302 9.90 12.59 11.29
CA TYR A 302 10.55 11.29 11.18
C TYR A 302 10.80 10.99 9.71
N ASP A 303 12.05 10.71 9.38
CA ASP A 303 12.53 10.43 8.02
C ASP A 303 13.14 9.03 7.93
N ILE A 304 13.15 8.46 6.71
CA ILE A 304 13.84 7.21 6.42
C ILE A 304 15.30 7.50 6.06
N TYR A 305 16.19 6.80 6.72
CA TYR A 305 17.65 6.81 6.52
C TYR A 305 18.13 5.44 6.04
N VAL A 306 19.28 5.41 5.40
CA VAL A 306 19.97 4.18 4.99
C VAL A 306 21.38 4.15 5.50
N SER A 307 21.84 2.99 5.96
CA SER A 307 23.23 2.68 6.30
C SER A 307 23.66 1.37 5.66
N LYS A 308 24.95 1.27 5.33
CA LYS A 308 25.53 0.05 4.74
C LYS A 308 26.64 -0.50 5.64
N ARG A 309 26.74 -1.82 5.76
CA ARG A 309 27.87 -2.47 6.43
C ARG A 309 29.15 -2.32 5.62
N ASN A 310 30.25 -2.08 6.32
CA ASN A 310 31.58 -2.11 5.73
C ASN A 310 32.11 -3.57 5.66
N GLU A 311 33.29 -3.77 5.09
CA GLU A 311 33.93 -5.10 4.97
C GLU A 311 34.18 -5.80 6.33
N LYS A 312 34.13 -5.08 7.45
CA LYS A 312 34.27 -5.63 8.81
C LYS A 312 32.94 -5.99 9.45
N GLY A 313 31.83 -5.71 8.77
CA GLY A 313 30.48 -5.90 9.30
C GLY A 313 29.94 -4.75 10.15
N ASP A 314 30.72 -3.65 10.34
CA ASP A 314 30.25 -2.47 11.09
C ASP A 314 29.34 -1.60 10.21
N TRP A 315 28.31 -1.01 10.81
CA TRP A 315 27.44 -0.05 10.13
C TRP A 315 28.19 1.25 9.80
N GLY A 316 28.10 1.72 8.55
CA GLY A 316 28.61 2.98 8.09
C GLY A 316 27.71 4.16 8.51
N PRO A 317 28.13 5.43 8.20
CA PRO A 317 27.29 6.60 8.47
C PRO A 317 25.94 6.54 7.77
N ALA A 318 24.87 6.88 8.50
CA ALA A 318 23.53 6.93 7.96
C ALA A 318 23.32 8.13 7.01
N THR A 319 22.64 7.92 5.91
CA THR A 319 22.27 8.94 4.90
C THR A 319 20.75 9.03 4.80
N ASN A 320 20.20 10.25 4.81
CA ASN A 320 18.77 10.50 4.56
C ASN A 320 18.44 10.15 3.10
N LEU A 321 17.27 9.53 2.84
CA LEU A 321 16.87 9.13 1.49
C LEU A 321 16.49 10.33 0.59
N GLY A 322 16.38 11.53 1.17
CA GLY A 322 16.08 12.75 0.42
C GLY A 322 14.60 13.02 0.18
N PRO A 323 14.27 14.15 -0.47
CA PRO A 323 12.92 14.70 -0.50
C PRO A 323 11.96 13.96 -1.44
N VAL A 324 12.42 13.01 -2.24
CA VAL A 324 11.52 12.16 -3.04
C VAL A 324 10.85 11.11 -2.15
N VAL A 325 11.55 10.58 -1.13
CA VAL A 325 11.01 9.59 -0.20
C VAL A 325 10.49 10.26 1.07
N ASN A 326 11.26 11.20 1.63
CA ASN A 326 10.93 11.87 2.89
C ASN A 326 10.21 13.20 2.62
N THR A 327 9.09 13.40 3.28
CA THR A 327 8.24 14.60 3.17
C THR A 327 8.41 15.52 4.38
N PRO A 328 7.80 16.71 4.42
CA PRO A 328 7.73 17.52 5.63
C PRO A 328 6.95 16.88 6.79
N TYR A 329 6.30 15.74 6.58
CA TYR A 329 5.49 15.01 7.56
C TYR A 329 6.26 13.84 8.18
N GLU A 330 5.62 12.69 8.36
CA GLU A 330 6.23 11.50 8.95
C GLU A 330 6.31 10.36 7.92
N GLU A 331 7.49 9.76 7.83
CA GLU A 331 7.71 8.47 7.17
C GLU A 331 8.04 7.41 8.21
N ARG A 332 7.41 6.22 8.09
CA ARG A 332 7.57 5.13 9.07
C ARG A 332 7.63 3.77 8.37
N THR A 333 7.88 2.73 9.15
CA THR A 333 7.77 1.31 8.79
C THR A 333 8.36 0.92 7.43
N PRO A 334 9.64 1.25 7.14
CA PRO A 334 10.27 0.83 5.90
C PRO A 334 10.37 -0.69 5.80
N PHE A 335 10.16 -1.22 4.60
CA PHE A 335 10.44 -2.61 4.24
C PHE A 335 11.10 -2.65 2.86
N ILE A 336 12.37 -3.08 2.80
CA ILE A 336 13.07 -3.28 1.54
C ILE A 336 12.78 -4.69 1.01
N SER A 337 12.28 -4.79 -0.21
CA SER A 337 11.93 -6.03 -0.87
C SER A 337 13.14 -6.92 -1.15
N SER A 338 12.88 -8.18 -1.49
CA SER A 338 13.91 -9.18 -1.79
C SER A 338 14.75 -8.84 -3.02
N ASP A 339 14.25 -7.96 -3.90
CA ASP A 339 14.96 -7.44 -5.05
C ASP A 339 16.05 -6.41 -4.68
N GLY A 340 16.00 -5.87 -3.45
CA GLY A 340 16.94 -4.88 -2.92
C GLY A 340 16.76 -3.46 -3.48
N ILE A 341 15.68 -3.20 -4.22
CA ILE A 341 15.45 -1.92 -4.89
C ILE A 341 14.03 -1.36 -4.71
N THR A 342 13.05 -2.20 -4.36
CA THR A 342 11.68 -1.75 -4.04
C THR A 342 11.57 -1.54 -2.54
N LEU A 343 11.31 -0.30 -2.13
CA LEU A 343 11.13 0.10 -0.74
C LEU A 343 9.64 0.39 -0.48
N PHE A 344 9.03 -0.36 0.42
CA PHE A 344 7.71 -0.08 0.99
C PHE A 344 7.88 0.74 2.26
N PHE A 345 6.96 1.64 2.54
CA PHE A 345 6.97 2.46 3.75
C PHE A 345 5.62 3.12 4.00
N SER A 346 5.37 3.60 5.20
CA SER A 346 4.19 4.42 5.47
C SER A 346 4.56 5.90 5.56
N SER A 347 3.66 6.76 5.05
CA SER A 347 3.83 8.22 5.04
C SER A 347 2.50 8.94 5.22
N GLN A 348 2.55 10.10 5.87
CA GLN A 348 1.44 11.06 5.92
C GLN A 348 1.42 11.97 4.69
N GLY A 349 2.52 12.00 3.92
CA GLY A 349 2.65 12.75 2.67
C GLY A 349 2.21 11.94 1.45
N HIS A 350 2.80 12.24 0.28
CA HIS A 350 2.66 11.50 -0.98
C HIS A 350 1.22 11.24 -1.46
N GLY A 351 0.25 12.03 -0.99
CA GLY A 351 -1.14 11.81 -1.36
C GLY A 351 -1.80 10.66 -0.58
N SER A 352 -1.61 10.63 0.74
CA SER A 352 -2.33 9.71 1.63
C SER A 352 -3.85 9.85 1.51
N LEU A 353 -4.59 8.82 1.90
CA LEU A 353 -6.06 8.78 1.96
C LEU A 353 -6.59 9.25 3.31
N GLY A 354 -5.69 9.45 4.29
CA GLY A 354 -6.09 9.83 5.64
C GLY A 354 -4.93 10.18 6.56
N GLY A 355 -4.49 9.22 7.36
CA GLY A 355 -3.33 9.31 8.24
C GLY A 355 -2.04 8.88 7.55
N LEU A 356 -1.31 7.95 8.19
CA LEU A 356 -0.20 7.24 7.58
C LEU A 356 -0.75 6.18 6.63
N ASP A 357 -0.39 6.27 5.36
CA ASP A 357 -0.72 5.28 4.34
C ASP A 357 0.53 4.51 3.92
N ASN A 358 0.38 3.30 3.41
CA ASN A 358 1.45 2.51 2.84
C ASN A 358 1.71 2.90 1.38
N PHE A 359 2.98 3.10 1.07
CA PHE A 359 3.49 3.44 -0.26
C PHE A 359 4.60 2.48 -0.65
N PHE A 360 4.90 2.44 -1.94
CA PHE A 360 6.16 1.88 -2.41
C PHE A 360 6.87 2.86 -3.34
N THR A 361 8.19 2.74 -3.40
CA THR A 361 9.06 3.43 -4.35
C THR A 361 10.14 2.48 -4.84
N VAL A 362 10.68 2.75 -6.02
CA VAL A 362 11.71 1.90 -6.64
C VAL A 362 13.00 2.70 -6.79
N GLN A 363 14.14 2.09 -6.44
CA GLN A 363 15.43 2.71 -6.60
C GLN A 363 15.75 2.88 -8.09
N THR A 364 16.08 4.11 -8.49
CA THR A 364 16.47 4.41 -9.86
C THR A 364 17.96 4.09 -10.12
N PRO A 365 18.36 3.85 -11.37
CA PRO A 365 19.74 3.49 -11.70
C PRO A 365 20.81 4.50 -11.31
N ASP A 366 20.46 5.78 -11.13
CA ASP A 366 21.33 6.85 -10.64
C ASP A 366 21.38 6.96 -9.11
N SER A 367 20.87 5.93 -8.40
CA SER A 367 20.77 5.84 -6.94
C SER A 367 19.78 6.82 -6.30
N GLY A 368 18.85 7.38 -7.09
CA GLY A 368 17.65 8.08 -6.62
C GLY A 368 16.49 7.10 -6.35
N TRP A 369 15.29 7.67 -6.23
CA TRP A 369 14.04 6.95 -6.04
C TRP A 369 12.96 7.49 -6.99
N THR A 370 12.04 6.63 -7.40
CA THR A 370 10.83 7.06 -8.12
C THR A 370 9.89 7.80 -7.17
N GLU A 371 8.95 8.60 -7.70
CA GLU A 371 7.85 9.13 -6.90
C GLU A 371 7.09 7.97 -6.21
N PRO A 372 6.84 8.07 -4.90
CA PRO A 372 6.14 7.03 -4.17
C PRO A 372 4.69 6.84 -4.65
N VAL A 373 4.26 5.60 -4.72
CA VAL A 373 2.94 5.18 -5.16
C VAL A 373 2.15 4.66 -3.98
N ASN A 374 0.95 5.21 -3.77
CA ASN A 374 0.01 4.74 -2.74
C ASN A 374 -0.54 3.35 -3.11
N ILE A 375 -0.44 2.38 -2.20
CA ILE A 375 -0.89 0.99 -2.41
C ILE A 375 -2.41 0.91 -2.62
N GLY A 376 -3.16 1.85 -2.04
CA GLY A 376 -4.62 1.92 -2.19
C GLY A 376 -5.39 1.03 -1.24
N THR A 377 -6.72 1.01 -1.45
CA THR A 377 -7.66 0.19 -0.65
C THR A 377 -7.59 -1.28 -1.07
N PRO A 378 -7.82 -2.25 -0.17
CA PRO A 378 -8.19 -2.10 1.24
C PRO A 378 -6.99 -1.98 2.19
N VAL A 379 -5.75 -1.93 1.71
CA VAL A 379 -4.56 -1.82 2.56
C VAL A 379 -4.49 -0.45 3.22
N ASN A 380 -4.81 0.60 2.47
CA ASN A 380 -4.87 1.96 2.98
C ASN A 380 -6.32 2.40 3.21
N THR A 381 -6.55 3.08 4.33
CA THR A 381 -7.84 3.55 4.82
C THR A 381 -7.79 5.04 5.15
N ALA A 382 -8.84 5.60 5.75
CA ALA A 382 -8.82 6.96 6.30
C ALA A 382 -8.00 7.07 7.61
N GLY A 383 -7.59 5.95 8.20
CA GLY A 383 -6.81 5.87 9.44
C GLY A 383 -5.30 5.94 9.23
N ASP A 384 -4.58 5.44 10.24
CA ASP A 384 -3.13 5.20 10.16
C ASP A 384 -2.89 3.74 9.77
N ASP A 385 -2.37 3.53 8.59
CA ASP A 385 -2.06 2.23 8.01
C ASP A 385 -0.55 2.02 8.00
N GLN A 386 -0.08 1.08 8.80
CA GLN A 386 1.34 0.85 9.05
C GLN A 386 1.68 -0.64 9.04
N PHE A 387 2.97 -0.98 8.99
CA PHE A 387 3.49 -2.35 9.06
C PHE A 387 3.00 -3.26 7.93
N PHE A 388 2.77 -2.70 6.74
CA PHE A 388 2.58 -3.53 5.56
C PHE A 388 3.90 -4.19 5.18
N ASN A 389 3.93 -5.51 5.26
CA ASN A 389 5.06 -6.33 4.87
C ASN A 389 4.63 -7.22 3.71
N PRO A 390 5.05 -6.95 2.47
CA PRO A 390 4.66 -7.75 1.31
C PRO A 390 5.29 -9.16 1.30
N GLY A 391 6.08 -9.51 2.34
CA GLY A 391 6.83 -10.75 2.38
C GLY A 391 8.07 -10.72 1.47
N TRP A 392 8.95 -11.69 1.64
CA TRP A 392 10.18 -11.78 0.86
C TRP A 392 9.97 -12.30 -0.57
N ASN A 393 8.83 -12.92 -0.84
CA ASN A 393 8.42 -13.42 -2.15
C ASN A 393 7.41 -12.50 -2.86
N GLU A 394 7.02 -11.38 -2.22
CA GLU A 394 6.09 -10.37 -2.75
C GLU A 394 4.68 -10.92 -3.08
N LEU A 395 4.38 -12.14 -2.66
CA LEU A 395 3.13 -12.84 -2.96
C LEU A 395 2.22 -13.02 -1.73
N ASP A 396 2.84 -13.08 -0.54
CA ASP A 396 2.15 -13.35 0.72
C ASP A 396 2.50 -12.21 1.70
N GLY A 397 1.89 -11.06 1.53
CA GLY A 397 2.06 -9.93 2.42
C GLY A 397 1.40 -10.18 3.78
N TYR A 398 1.92 -9.51 4.81
CA TYR A 398 1.37 -9.54 6.16
C TYR A 398 1.06 -8.13 6.60
N TYR A 399 -0.12 -7.96 7.20
CA TYR A 399 -0.60 -6.65 7.60
C TYR A 399 -1.39 -6.73 8.91
N ALA A 400 -1.12 -5.81 9.82
CA ALA A 400 -1.88 -5.70 11.07
C ALA A 400 -3.11 -4.82 10.85
N VAL A 401 -4.30 -5.40 10.97
CA VAL A 401 -5.58 -4.75 10.73
C VAL A 401 -6.45 -4.81 11.98
N ARG A 402 -7.27 -3.79 12.21
CA ARG A 402 -8.30 -3.82 13.25
C ARG A 402 -9.37 -4.84 12.90
N ARG A 403 -9.85 -5.57 13.89
CA ARG A 403 -10.92 -6.55 13.70
C ARG A 403 -12.26 -5.86 13.44
N GLU A 404 -13.02 -6.37 12.49
CA GLU A 404 -14.35 -5.83 12.17
C GLU A 404 -15.36 -6.01 13.33
N ASP A 405 -15.28 -7.15 14.04
CA ASP A 405 -16.17 -7.48 15.15
C ASP A 405 -15.77 -6.82 16.48
N ASN A 406 -14.52 -6.39 16.61
CA ASN A 406 -13.98 -5.66 17.74
C ASN A 406 -12.86 -4.71 17.34
N PRO A 407 -13.16 -3.47 16.93
CA PRO A 407 -12.15 -2.51 16.46
C PRO A 407 -11.09 -2.11 17.50
N SER A 408 -11.28 -2.48 18.77
CA SER A 408 -10.27 -2.28 19.83
C SER A 408 -9.13 -3.29 19.78
N ILE A 409 -9.22 -4.33 18.94
CA ILE A 409 -8.22 -5.38 18.78
C ILE A 409 -7.70 -5.37 17.35
N SER A 410 -6.36 -5.34 17.22
CA SER A 410 -5.70 -5.55 15.93
C SER A 410 -5.30 -7.02 15.76
N THR A 411 -5.43 -7.54 14.55
CA THR A 411 -5.04 -8.88 14.17
C THR A 411 -4.11 -8.84 12.97
N ILE A 412 -3.25 -9.84 12.84
CA ILE A 412 -2.36 -9.97 11.69
C ILE A 412 -3.06 -10.81 10.63
N ASN A 413 -3.17 -10.26 9.43
CA ASN A 413 -3.74 -10.93 8.28
C ASN A 413 -2.68 -11.20 7.22
N ALA A 414 -2.81 -12.31 6.50
CA ALA A 414 -2.18 -12.45 5.21
C ALA A 414 -2.96 -11.61 4.19
N VAL A 415 -2.22 -10.87 3.38
CA VAL A 415 -2.76 -10.10 2.25
C VAL A 415 -2.68 -10.98 1.02
N ILE A 416 -3.82 -11.42 0.52
CA ILE A 416 -3.92 -12.31 -0.64
C ILE A 416 -4.46 -11.50 -1.81
N GLU A 417 -3.70 -11.41 -2.88
CA GLU A 417 -4.17 -10.81 -4.13
C GLU A 417 -5.31 -11.67 -4.70
N LEU A 418 -6.40 -11.00 -5.09
CA LEU A 418 -7.55 -11.66 -5.70
C LEU A 418 -7.25 -11.93 -7.18
N GLU A 419 -7.54 -13.16 -7.64
CA GLU A 419 -7.54 -13.42 -9.07
C GLU A 419 -8.69 -12.62 -9.74
N PRO A 420 -8.50 -12.18 -11.00
CA PRO A 420 -9.50 -11.36 -11.70
C PRO A 420 -10.91 -11.96 -11.72
N GLU A 421 -11.02 -13.29 -11.79
CA GLU A 421 -12.30 -14.02 -11.71
C GLU A 421 -12.94 -13.89 -10.33
N GLU A 422 -12.15 -13.85 -9.25
CA GLU A 422 -12.61 -13.62 -7.90
C GLU A 422 -13.09 -12.17 -7.73
N VAL A 423 -12.33 -11.19 -8.23
CA VAL A 423 -12.72 -9.76 -8.24
C VAL A 423 -14.04 -9.56 -9.00
N ALA A 424 -14.20 -10.22 -10.15
CA ALA A 424 -15.42 -10.12 -10.93
C ALA A 424 -16.65 -10.76 -10.25
N SER A 425 -16.44 -11.71 -9.36
CA SER A 425 -17.50 -12.42 -8.61
C SER A 425 -17.92 -11.71 -7.32
N LEU A 426 -17.17 -10.70 -6.86
CA LEU A 426 -17.56 -9.92 -5.69
C LEU A 426 -18.88 -9.18 -5.94
N PRO A 427 -19.80 -9.13 -4.96
CA PRO A 427 -21.00 -8.33 -5.07
C PRO A 427 -20.61 -6.87 -5.36
N GLU A 428 -21.36 -6.20 -6.22
CA GLU A 428 -21.24 -4.73 -6.31
C GLU A 428 -21.62 -4.18 -4.94
N GLU A 429 -20.70 -3.47 -4.27
CA GLU A 429 -21.04 -2.76 -3.05
C GLU A 429 -22.11 -1.73 -3.41
N ASP A 430 -23.29 -1.93 -2.81
CA ASP A 430 -24.42 -1.02 -2.97
C ASP A 430 -24.06 0.30 -2.28
N THR A 431 -23.53 1.24 -3.05
CA THR A 431 -23.18 2.60 -2.59
C THR A 431 -24.44 3.42 -2.22
N THR A 432 -25.62 2.79 -2.19
CA THR A 432 -26.89 3.38 -1.78
C THR A 432 -27.33 2.89 -0.39
N ARG A 433 -26.49 2.93 0.62
CA ARG A 433 -26.95 2.97 2.02
C ARG A 433 -27.15 4.42 2.44
N GLU A 434 -28.10 5.08 1.81
CA GLU A 434 -28.85 6.15 2.46
C GLU A 434 -29.80 5.50 3.48
N GLU A 435 -29.39 5.36 4.72
CA GLU A 435 -30.36 5.25 5.81
C GLU A 435 -31.04 6.61 5.97
N VAL A 436 -32.16 6.74 5.25
CA VAL A 436 -33.09 7.84 5.44
C VAL A 436 -33.69 7.70 6.85
N VAL A 437 -33.15 8.44 7.77
CA VAL A 437 -33.84 8.78 9.00
C VAL A 437 -34.96 9.76 8.59
N GLN A 438 -36.16 9.23 8.43
CA GLN A 438 -37.37 10.04 8.24
C GLN A 438 -37.63 10.84 9.53
N VAL A 439 -37.20 12.09 9.53
CA VAL A 439 -37.77 13.09 10.41
C VAL A 439 -38.99 13.66 9.68
N THR A 440 -40.17 13.34 10.19
CA THR A 440 -41.45 13.89 9.76
C THR A 440 -41.46 15.42 9.94
N ALA A 441 -41.44 16.14 8.82
CA ALA A 441 -41.69 17.56 8.80
C ALA A 441 -43.20 17.80 8.65
N GLU A 442 -43.82 18.39 9.65
CA GLU A 442 -45.16 18.97 9.55
C GLU A 442 -45.15 20.23 8.66
N THR A 443 -46.15 20.27 7.82
CA THR A 443 -46.56 21.29 6.90
C THR A 443 -46.60 22.71 7.47
N VAL A 444 -46.05 23.68 6.74
CA VAL A 444 -46.53 25.07 6.74
C VAL A 444 -46.70 25.56 5.29
N GLU A 445 -47.94 26.02 5.04
CA GLU A 445 -48.48 26.49 3.77
C GLU A 445 -47.86 27.77 3.22
N ASN A 446 -47.80 27.81 1.87
CA ASN A 446 -47.99 28.91 0.91
C ASN A 446 -47.88 30.37 1.34
N ARG A 447 -47.06 31.09 0.62
CA ARG A 447 -47.40 32.41 -0.01
C ARG A 447 -46.44 32.74 -1.14
N GLU A 448 -46.95 32.73 -2.37
CA GLU A 448 -46.49 33.62 -3.45
C GLU A 448 -46.86 35.08 -3.14
N PRO A 449 -46.10 36.07 -3.62
CA PRO A 449 -46.56 36.80 -4.78
C PRO A 449 -45.46 37.33 -5.74
N ASP A 450 -45.79 37.24 -7.01
CA ASP A 450 -45.67 38.25 -8.08
C ASP A 450 -44.73 39.47 -7.90
N GLN A 451 -43.78 39.69 -8.81
CA GLN A 451 -43.84 40.73 -9.83
C GLN A 451 -42.53 40.89 -10.63
N GLN A 452 -42.70 40.98 -11.91
CA GLN A 452 -41.75 41.33 -12.96
C GLN A 452 -41.02 42.64 -12.71
N THR A 453 -39.74 42.69 -13.07
CA THR A 453 -39.12 43.91 -13.56
C THR A 453 -38.13 43.56 -14.68
N GLU A 454 -38.47 43.96 -15.89
CA GLU A 454 -37.59 44.02 -17.05
C GLU A 454 -36.37 44.93 -16.74
N GLN A 455 -35.16 44.43 -17.02
CA GLN A 455 -34.03 45.32 -17.27
C GLN A 455 -33.25 44.85 -18.50
N THR A 456 -33.24 45.74 -19.43
CA THR A 456 -32.56 45.86 -20.70
C THR A 456 -31.09 45.45 -20.61
N THR A 457 -30.72 44.43 -21.39
CA THR A 457 -29.33 44.05 -21.62
C THR A 457 -28.68 44.94 -22.65
N ALA A 458 -27.65 45.67 -22.24
CA ALA A 458 -26.74 46.35 -23.16
C ALA A 458 -25.80 45.30 -23.79
N VAL A 459 -25.81 45.22 -25.09
CA VAL A 459 -24.91 44.39 -25.90
C VAL A 459 -23.51 44.99 -25.84
N VAL A 460 -22.56 44.28 -25.22
CA VAL A 460 -21.13 44.55 -25.33
C VAL A 460 -20.61 43.79 -26.56
N PRO A 461 -19.83 44.40 -27.47
CA PRO A 461 -19.31 43.70 -28.63
C PRO A 461 -18.28 42.64 -28.19
N VAL A 462 -18.53 41.42 -28.58
CA VAL A 462 -17.58 40.29 -28.44
C VAL A 462 -16.35 40.57 -29.29
N ALA A 463 -15.18 40.64 -28.65
CA ALA A 463 -13.91 40.61 -29.36
C ALA A 463 -13.74 39.24 -30.06
N PRO A 464 -13.08 39.18 -31.23
CA PRO A 464 -12.88 37.91 -31.92
C PRO A 464 -12.12 36.96 -31.03
N GLU A 465 -12.69 35.76 -30.81
CA GLU A 465 -12.02 34.65 -30.14
C GLU A 465 -10.72 34.34 -30.87
N THR A 466 -9.63 34.48 -30.14
CA THR A 466 -8.33 33.89 -30.54
C THR A 466 -8.58 32.37 -30.59
N PRO A 467 -8.26 31.69 -31.71
CA PRO A 467 -8.37 30.24 -31.74
C PRO A 467 -7.55 29.66 -30.60
N ALA A 468 -8.14 28.75 -29.83
CA ALA A 468 -7.47 27.99 -28.81
C ALA A 468 -6.21 27.36 -29.45
N PRO A 469 -5.06 27.36 -28.76
CA PRO A 469 -3.85 26.67 -29.26
C PRO A 469 -4.26 25.24 -29.59
N SER A 470 -3.95 24.77 -30.80
CA SER A 470 -4.14 23.39 -31.20
C SER A 470 -3.31 22.56 -30.22
N GLU A 471 -3.97 21.65 -29.49
CA GLU A 471 -3.24 20.67 -28.64
C GLU A 471 -2.21 19.97 -29.53
N GLU A 472 -0.95 20.01 -29.11
CA GLU A 472 0.10 19.23 -29.75
C GLU A 472 -0.27 17.74 -29.58
N VAL A 473 -0.30 17.00 -30.68
CA VAL A 473 -0.60 15.57 -30.72
C VAL A 473 0.68 14.81 -30.94
N ILE A 474 0.98 13.85 -30.06
CA ILE A 474 2.05 12.88 -30.26
C ILE A 474 1.48 11.60 -30.86
N HIS A 475 2.28 10.93 -31.71
CA HIS A 475 1.82 9.74 -32.45
C HIS A 475 2.33 8.44 -31.84
N GLU A 476 3.23 8.52 -30.87
CA GLU A 476 3.88 7.36 -30.28
C GLU A 476 4.31 7.66 -28.84
N LEU A 477 3.94 6.78 -27.92
CA LEU A 477 4.27 6.89 -26.50
C LEU A 477 4.75 5.55 -25.98
N TYR A 478 5.77 5.56 -25.10
CA TYR A 478 6.36 4.34 -24.54
C TYR A 478 6.32 4.39 -23.02
N THR A 479 6.14 3.23 -22.40
CA THR A 479 6.44 3.01 -20.98
C THR A 479 7.04 1.63 -20.76
N ILE A 480 7.70 1.44 -19.60
CA ILE A 480 8.33 0.18 -19.20
C ILE A 480 7.63 -0.31 -17.95
N ILE A 481 7.14 -1.54 -17.98
CA ILE A 481 6.48 -2.20 -16.86
C ILE A 481 7.43 -3.26 -16.31
N PRO A 482 7.96 -3.10 -15.07
CA PRO A 482 8.92 -4.02 -14.48
C PRO A 482 8.25 -5.30 -13.99
N PHE A 483 9.05 -6.37 -13.82
CA PHE A 483 8.62 -7.64 -13.24
C PHE A 483 9.65 -8.20 -12.25
N ALA A 484 9.16 -8.88 -11.23
CA ALA A 484 9.98 -9.60 -10.27
C ALA A 484 10.78 -10.76 -10.91
N TYR A 485 11.83 -11.21 -10.22
CA TYR A 485 12.66 -12.32 -10.67
C TYR A 485 11.83 -13.61 -10.82
N ASN A 486 12.00 -14.26 -11.96
CA ASN A 486 11.33 -15.52 -12.28
C ASN A 486 9.79 -15.49 -12.15
N SER A 487 9.19 -14.32 -12.31
CA SER A 487 7.76 -14.09 -12.21
C SER A 487 7.20 -13.42 -13.47
N TYR A 488 5.97 -13.77 -13.81
CA TYR A 488 5.11 -13.07 -14.75
C TYR A 488 3.87 -12.49 -14.05
N LYS A 489 3.80 -12.58 -12.71
CA LYS A 489 2.75 -11.91 -11.95
C LYS A 489 3.02 -10.40 -11.95
N MET A 490 1.97 -9.64 -12.12
CA MET A 490 2.02 -8.19 -12.00
C MET A 490 2.04 -7.83 -10.52
N ASP A 491 3.16 -7.27 -10.06
CA ASP A 491 3.22 -6.61 -8.77
C ASP A 491 2.47 -5.27 -8.81
N LEU A 492 2.41 -4.58 -7.68
CA LEU A 492 1.73 -3.28 -7.58
C LEU A 492 2.28 -2.25 -8.56
N ALA A 493 3.59 -2.25 -8.82
CA ALA A 493 4.21 -1.34 -9.76
C ALA A 493 3.76 -1.63 -11.20
N ALA A 494 3.74 -2.91 -11.59
CA ALA A 494 3.26 -3.33 -12.90
C ALA A 494 1.76 -3.05 -13.09
N GLN A 495 0.94 -3.25 -12.06
CA GLN A 495 -0.49 -2.93 -12.09
C GLN A 495 -0.72 -1.44 -12.27
N PHE A 496 -0.01 -0.61 -11.51
CA PHE A 496 -0.13 0.85 -11.58
C PHE A 496 0.23 1.40 -12.98
N GLU A 497 1.33 0.91 -13.58
CA GLU A 497 1.67 1.32 -14.94
C GLU A 497 0.65 0.82 -15.98
N ALA A 498 0.10 -0.39 -15.80
CA ALA A 498 -0.95 -0.90 -16.65
C ALA A 498 -2.27 -0.10 -16.51
N GLU A 499 -2.62 0.37 -15.32
CA GLU A 499 -3.79 1.22 -15.11
C GLU A 499 -3.68 2.57 -15.84
N LYS A 500 -2.50 3.19 -15.81
CA LYS A 500 -2.24 4.41 -16.61
C LYS A 500 -2.44 4.17 -18.10
N ILE A 501 -2.01 3.00 -18.59
CA ILE A 501 -2.22 2.61 -20.00
C ILE A 501 -3.71 2.42 -20.28
N ALA A 502 -4.45 1.73 -19.42
CA ALA A 502 -5.88 1.51 -19.57
C ALA A 502 -6.65 2.85 -19.63
N ASP A 503 -6.32 3.78 -18.74
CA ASP A 503 -6.91 5.11 -18.66
C ASP A 503 -6.63 5.92 -19.94
N LEU A 504 -5.37 5.92 -20.40
CA LEU A 504 -4.95 6.59 -21.62
C LEU A 504 -5.67 6.02 -22.84
N MET A 505 -5.72 4.69 -22.99
CA MET A 505 -6.37 4.02 -24.10
C MET A 505 -7.91 4.16 -24.04
N GLY A 506 -8.49 4.25 -22.84
CA GLY A 506 -9.92 4.55 -22.64
C GLY A 506 -10.29 5.95 -23.10
N LYS A 507 -9.46 6.93 -22.81
CA LYS A 507 -9.63 8.33 -23.29
C LYS A 507 -9.36 8.49 -24.78
N ASN A 508 -8.52 7.64 -25.39
CA ASN A 508 -8.07 7.73 -26.77
C ASN A 508 -8.43 6.45 -27.57
N PRO A 509 -9.66 6.27 -28.03
CA PRO A 509 -10.14 5.02 -28.63
C PRO A 509 -9.44 4.62 -29.94
N ASP A 510 -8.79 5.56 -30.63
CA ASP A 510 -8.07 5.31 -31.89
C ASP A 510 -6.61 4.86 -31.68
N THR A 511 -6.20 4.60 -30.44
CA THR A 511 -4.84 4.15 -30.12
C THR A 511 -4.73 2.62 -30.14
N ASN A 512 -3.55 2.11 -30.51
CA ASN A 512 -3.18 0.70 -30.44
C ASN A 512 -2.00 0.51 -29.51
N LEU A 513 -1.88 -0.67 -28.91
CA LEU A 513 -0.87 -1.04 -27.94
C LEU A 513 -0.07 -2.26 -28.41
N GLU A 514 1.24 -2.13 -28.39
CA GLU A 514 2.18 -3.24 -28.59
C GLU A 514 2.90 -3.50 -27.27
N LEU A 515 2.79 -4.73 -26.76
CA LEU A 515 3.42 -5.18 -25.53
C LEU A 515 4.57 -6.13 -25.87
N THR A 516 5.80 -5.72 -25.63
CA THR A 516 7.00 -6.51 -25.87
C THR A 516 7.65 -6.93 -24.55
N GLY A 517 7.55 -8.21 -24.21
CA GLY A 517 8.11 -8.77 -22.98
C GLY A 517 9.60 -9.08 -23.09
N HIS A 518 10.32 -8.88 -21.99
CA HIS A 518 11.75 -9.13 -21.84
C HIS A 518 12.05 -9.92 -20.56
N ALA A 519 13.19 -10.64 -20.57
CA ALA A 519 13.73 -11.34 -19.42
C ALA A 519 15.20 -11.01 -19.23
N ASP A 520 15.73 -11.19 -18.02
CA ASP A 520 17.17 -11.15 -17.79
C ASP A 520 17.86 -12.43 -18.31
N ALA A 521 19.19 -12.44 -18.36
CA ALA A 521 19.96 -13.59 -18.87
C ALA A 521 20.09 -14.75 -17.87
N THR A 522 19.17 -14.88 -16.92
CA THR A 522 19.17 -15.98 -15.96
C THR A 522 18.23 -17.09 -16.44
N GLY A 523 18.75 -18.27 -16.70
CA GLY A 523 17.98 -19.41 -17.21
C GLY A 523 18.30 -19.75 -18.67
N SER A 524 17.52 -20.63 -19.28
CA SER A 524 17.68 -20.94 -20.70
C SER A 524 16.97 -19.91 -21.58
N ALA A 525 17.50 -19.64 -22.76
CA ALA A 525 16.91 -18.71 -23.73
C ALA A 525 15.43 -19.04 -24.05
N GLU A 526 15.09 -20.32 -24.11
CA GLU A 526 13.70 -20.79 -24.33
C GLU A 526 12.79 -20.47 -23.13
N TYR A 527 13.29 -20.73 -21.93
CA TYR A 527 12.56 -20.38 -20.72
C TYR A 527 12.32 -18.87 -20.65
N ASN A 528 13.37 -18.07 -20.91
CA ASN A 528 13.29 -16.61 -20.90
C ASN A 528 12.35 -16.08 -21.99
N LEU A 529 12.29 -16.73 -23.16
CA LEU A 529 11.33 -16.39 -24.21
C LEU A 529 9.89 -16.58 -23.72
N LEU A 530 9.58 -17.75 -23.15
CA LEU A 530 8.24 -18.03 -22.62
C LEU A 530 7.87 -17.13 -21.44
N LEU A 531 8.81 -16.93 -20.52
CA LEU A 531 8.59 -16.03 -19.37
C LEU A 531 8.28 -14.59 -19.83
N SER A 532 9.00 -14.10 -20.84
CA SER A 532 8.77 -12.78 -21.42
C SER A 532 7.41 -12.66 -22.11
N LEU A 533 7.00 -13.70 -22.83
CA LEU A 533 5.66 -13.79 -23.44
C LEU A 533 4.56 -13.79 -22.38
N HIS A 534 4.72 -14.57 -21.32
CA HIS A 534 3.74 -14.62 -20.23
C HIS A 534 3.61 -13.28 -19.52
N ARG A 535 4.71 -12.53 -19.34
CA ARG A 535 4.67 -11.16 -18.78
C ARG A 535 3.82 -10.22 -19.63
N ALA A 536 4.08 -10.19 -20.93
CA ALA A 536 3.33 -9.32 -21.85
C ALA A 536 1.85 -9.75 -21.97
N ASP A 537 1.57 -11.07 -22.03
CA ASP A 537 0.22 -11.60 -22.04
C ASP A 537 -0.56 -11.28 -20.75
N ARG A 538 0.11 -11.33 -19.59
CA ARG A 538 -0.53 -10.99 -18.32
C ARG A 538 -0.99 -9.52 -18.28
N ILE A 539 -0.17 -8.60 -18.79
CA ILE A 539 -0.57 -7.19 -18.93
C ILE A 539 -1.74 -7.05 -19.92
N ALA A 540 -1.67 -7.72 -21.07
CA ALA A 540 -2.74 -7.66 -22.06
C ALA A 540 -4.09 -8.09 -21.48
N ARG A 541 -4.12 -9.20 -20.74
CA ARG A 541 -5.34 -9.66 -20.05
C ARG A 541 -5.85 -8.63 -19.05
N TYR A 542 -4.96 -8.10 -18.22
CA TYR A 542 -5.32 -7.07 -17.25
C TYR A 542 -5.96 -5.85 -17.92
N LEU A 543 -5.39 -5.39 -19.04
CA LEU A 543 -5.94 -4.26 -19.80
C LEU A 543 -7.31 -4.56 -20.41
N VAL A 544 -7.52 -5.80 -20.91
CA VAL A 544 -8.83 -6.25 -21.39
C VAL A 544 -9.87 -6.29 -20.27
N GLU A 545 -9.48 -6.75 -19.08
CA GLU A 545 -10.32 -6.71 -17.86
C GLU A 545 -10.70 -5.28 -17.45
N LYS A 546 -9.80 -4.30 -17.70
CA LYS A 546 -10.05 -2.87 -17.48
C LYS A 546 -10.82 -2.20 -18.66
N GLY A 547 -11.28 -2.97 -19.64
CA GLY A 547 -12.15 -2.51 -20.73
C GLY A 547 -11.43 -2.06 -22.01
N VAL A 548 -10.13 -2.31 -22.14
CA VAL A 548 -9.41 -2.08 -23.40
C VAL A 548 -9.75 -3.21 -24.38
N ASP A 549 -10.13 -2.84 -25.61
CA ASP A 549 -10.47 -3.82 -26.64
C ASP A 549 -9.25 -4.68 -27.03
N GLN A 550 -9.41 -6.00 -26.97
CA GLN A 550 -8.36 -6.97 -27.27
C GLN A 550 -7.80 -6.81 -28.69
N GLU A 551 -8.60 -6.39 -29.68
CA GLU A 551 -8.15 -6.19 -31.06
C GLU A 551 -7.14 -5.03 -31.20
N ARG A 552 -7.05 -4.18 -30.19
CA ARG A 552 -6.11 -3.06 -30.10
C ARG A 552 -4.78 -3.43 -29.45
N ILE A 553 -4.62 -4.65 -28.92
CA ILE A 553 -3.45 -5.09 -28.15
C ILE A 553 -2.72 -6.19 -28.93
N SER A 554 -1.43 -6.00 -29.19
CA SER A 554 -0.53 -7.03 -29.69
C SER A 554 0.51 -7.40 -28.64
N VAL A 555 0.93 -8.67 -28.61
CA VAL A 555 1.83 -9.22 -27.60
C VAL A 555 2.98 -9.96 -28.26
N GLU A 556 4.23 -9.64 -27.86
CA GLU A 556 5.44 -10.32 -28.32
C GLU A 556 6.39 -10.59 -27.14
N GLY A 557 7.13 -11.72 -27.16
CA GLY A 557 8.19 -12.02 -26.21
C GLY A 557 9.55 -12.03 -26.90
N MET A 558 10.54 -11.37 -26.30
CA MET A 558 11.91 -11.27 -26.82
C MET A 558 12.91 -12.07 -25.98
N GLY A 559 12.48 -12.64 -24.87
CA GLY A 559 13.39 -13.31 -23.93
C GLY A 559 14.51 -12.37 -23.47
N GLU A 560 15.75 -12.84 -23.52
CA GLU A 560 16.95 -12.08 -23.17
C GLU A 560 17.65 -11.43 -24.38
N ALA A 561 17.05 -11.50 -25.57
CA ALA A 561 17.74 -11.18 -26.84
C ALA A 561 18.07 -9.68 -27.00
N THR A 562 17.29 -8.79 -26.37
CA THR A 562 17.45 -7.33 -26.48
C THR A 562 17.48 -6.68 -25.09
N PRO A 563 18.57 -6.84 -24.31
CA PRO A 563 18.66 -6.28 -22.98
C PRO A 563 18.73 -4.76 -23.03
N LEU A 564 17.97 -4.09 -22.18
CA LEU A 564 18.07 -2.63 -21.96
C LEU A 564 19.29 -2.27 -21.10
N ALA A 565 19.74 -3.18 -20.25
CA ALA A 565 20.87 -2.98 -19.36
C ALA A 565 21.82 -4.19 -19.35
N ARG A 566 23.05 -3.98 -18.87
CA ARG A 566 24.04 -5.05 -18.72
C ARG A 566 23.65 -5.98 -17.59
N ASN A 567 23.57 -7.29 -17.83
CA ASN A 567 23.36 -8.30 -16.80
C ASN A 567 24.57 -8.47 -15.86
N HIS A 568 25.77 -8.01 -16.27
CA HIS A 568 27.01 -8.05 -15.50
C HIS A 568 27.72 -6.71 -15.53
N ASN A 569 28.36 -6.36 -14.43
CA ASN A 569 29.24 -5.19 -14.34
C ASN A 569 30.49 -5.37 -15.23
N PRO A 570 31.22 -4.27 -15.58
CA PRO A 570 32.45 -4.35 -16.41
C PRO A 570 33.53 -5.26 -15.84
N ASN A 571 33.55 -5.50 -14.51
CA ASN A 571 34.49 -6.40 -13.85
C ASN A 571 34.03 -7.87 -13.86
N GLY A 572 32.93 -8.21 -14.53
CA GLY A 572 32.36 -9.56 -14.60
C GLY A 572 31.50 -9.97 -13.41
N SER A 573 31.39 -9.14 -12.37
CA SER A 573 30.47 -9.39 -11.27
C SER A 573 29.03 -9.22 -11.72
N ASP A 574 28.12 -9.87 -11.01
CA ASP A 574 26.69 -9.73 -11.22
C ASP A 574 26.20 -8.27 -11.11
N SER A 575 25.20 -7.91 -11.93
CA SER A 575 24.53 -6.59 -11.90
C SER A 575 23.04 -6.77 -11.59
N PRO A 576 22.66 -6.83 -10.29
CA PRO A 576 21.26 -6.99 -9.92
C PRO A 576 20.35 -5.94 -10.52
N LEU A 577 20.76 -4.68 -10.49
CA LEU A 577 20.02 -3.56 -11.09
C LEU A 577 19.88 -3.70 -12.61
N GLY A 578 20.96 -4.11 -13.31
CA GLY A 578 20.89 -4.36 -14.75
C GLY A 578 19.93 -5.49 -15.09
N ARG A 579 19.91 -6.56 -14.30
CA ARG A 579 18.94 -7.65 -14.48
C ARG A 579 17.52 -7.22 -14.18
N TYR A 580 17.31 -6.42 -13.13
CA TYR A 580 15.98 -5.86 -12.84
C TYR A 580 15.47 -5.06 -14.04
N VAL A 581 16.27 -4.13 -14.57
CA VAL A 581 15.91 -3.36 -15.77
C VAL A 581 15.57 -4.27 -16.95
N ASN A 582 16.20 -5.45 -17.09
CA ASN A 582 15.92 -6.39 -18.16
C ASN A 582 14.66 -7.23 -17.94
N ARG A 583 14.10 -7.28 -16.73
CA ARG A 583 12.82 -7.95 -16.43
C ARG A 583 11.67 -6.98 -16.58
N HIS A 584 11.22 -6.77 -17.81
CA HIS A 584 10.20 -5.77 -18.10
C HIS A 584 9.33 -6.14 -19.30
N VAL A 585 8.26 -5.38 -19.46
CA VAL A 585 7.48 -5.29 -20.69
C VAL A 585 7.55 -3.86 -21.20
N ILE A 586 7.92 -3.67 -22.44
CA ILE A 586 7.79 -2.37 -23.11
C ILE A 586 6.36 -2.29 -23.64
N ALA A 587 5.63 -1.27 -23.23
CA ALA A 587 4.35 -0.91 -23.78
C ALA A 587 4.53 0.27 -24.74
N ARG A 588 4.22 0.07 -26.02
CA ARG A 588 4.26 1.08 -27.06
C ARG A 588 2.84 1.39 -27.51
N ILE A 589 2.40 2.62 -27.28
CA ILE A 589 1.08 3.09 -27.66
C ILE A 589 1.24 3.95 -28.91
N THR A 590 0.47 3.66 -29.94
CA THR A 590 0.48 4.38 -31.23
C THR A 590 -0.92 4.93 -31.54
N GLY A 591 -1.00 6.13 -32.11
CA GLY A 591 -2.26 6.78 -32.44
C GLY A 591 -2.20 8.29 -32.23
N SER A 592 -3.36 8.92 -32.06
CA SER A 592 -3.46 10.36 -31.77
C SER A 592 -3.57 10.55 -30.26
N ILE A 593 -2.48 10.96 -29.61
CA ILE A 593 -2.37 11.12 -28.15
C ILE A 593 -2.11 12.59 -27.84
N PRO A 594 -2.88 13.25 -26.94
CA PRO A 594 -2.58 14.60 -26.50
C PRO A 594 -1.18 14.69 -25.88
N ALA A 595 -0.39 15.69 -26.19
CA ALA A 595 0.97 15.86 -25.66
C ALA A 595 1.02 16.13 -24.14
N SER A 596 -0.13 16.45 -23.54
CA SER A 596 -0.31 16.58 -22.08
C SER A 596 -0.35 15.23 -21.35
N GLU A 597 -0.62 14.13 -22.07
CA GLU A 597 -0.62 12.78 -21.49
C GLU A 597 0.82 12.25 -21.38
N GLY A 598 1.26 11.92 -20.18
CA GLY A 598 2.60 11.42 -19.88
C GLY A 598 2.57 10.01 -19.28
N LEU A 599 3.46 9.12 -19.76
CA LEU A 599 3.74 7.85 -19.11
C LEU A 599 5.13 7.88 -18.49
N SER A 600 5.33 7.10 -17.42
CA SER A 600 6.62 7.01 -16.75
C SER A 600 7.64 6.29 -17.62
N TRP A 601 8.84 6.83 -17.74
CA TRP A 601 9.96 6.19 -18.43
C TRP A 601 11.09 5.90 -17.47
N ILE A 602 11.64 4.70 -17.48
CA ILE A 602 12.80 4.35 -16.68
C ILE A 602 14.07 4.91 -17.35
N TYR A 603 14.75 5.82 -16.69
CA TYR A 603 16.08 6.28 -17.12
C TYR A 603 17.11 5.19 -16.87
N ILE A 604 17.82 4.76 -17.93
CA ILE A 604 18.90 3.80 -17.84
C ILE A 604 20.23 4.54 -17.95
N PRO A 605 21.05 4.59 -16.88
CA PRO A 605 22.36 5.23 -16.91
C PRO A 605 23.25 4.67 -18.01
N GLU A 606 24.10 5.50 -18.59
CA GLU A 606 25.06 5.09 -19.63
C GLU A 606 25.98 3.97 -19.15
N SER A 607 26.32 3.93 -17.86
CA SER A 607 27.13 2.87 -17.23
C SER A 607 26.47 1.49 -17.25
N LEU A 608 25.12 1.43 -17.31
CA LEU A 608 24.34 0.20 -17.36
C LEU A 608 23.90 -0.17 -18.78
N LYS A 609 23.98 0.73 -19.75
CA LYS A 609 23.60 0.40 -21.14
C LYS A 609 24.48 -0.71 -21.70
N PRO A 610 23.91 -1.63 -22.49
CA PRO A 610 24.70 -2.66 -23.15
C PRO A 610 25.76 -2.04 -24.03
N VAL A 611 26.97 -2.61 -24.04
CA VAL A 611 27.95 -2.22 -25.06
C VAL A 611 27.43 -2.77 -26.40
N PRO A 612 27.30 -1.96 -27.47
CA PRO A 612 26.93 -2.46 -28.76
C PRO A 612 27.86 -3.62 -29.14
N SER A 613 27.32 -4.84 -29.27
CA SER A 613 28.12 -5.95 -29.73
C SER A 613 28.47 -5.72 -31.18
N LEU A 614 29.75 -5.92 -31.56
CA LEU A 614 30.27 -5.80 -32.93
C LEU A 614 29.75 -6.92 -33.87
N THR A 615 28.76 -7.68 -33.45
CA THR A 615 28.20 -8.82 -34.24
C THR A 615 26.66 -8.69 -34.32
N ASP A 616 26.22 -7.87 -35.25
CA ASP A 616 24.80 -7.82 -35.74
C ASP A 616 24.37 -9.06 -36.52
N ASN A 617 24.95 -10.24 -36.31
CA ASN A 617 24.70 -11.41 -37.14
C ASN A 617 23.98 -12.59 -36.48
N GLU A 618 23.54 -12.45 -35.22
CA GLU A 618 22.55 -13.39 -34.65
C GLU A 618 21.17 -12.71 -34.50
N LYS A 619 20.57 -12.39 -35.63
CA LYS A 619 19.15 -12.01 -35.69
C LYS A 619 18.34 -13.18 -35.15
N SER A 620 17.63 -12.91 -34.06
CA SER A 620 16.53 -13.63 -33.42
C SER A 620 16.21 -14.97 -34.09
N LYS A 621 16.63 -16.09 -33.51
CA LYS A 621 16.00 -17.39 -33.80
C LYS A 621 14.53 -17.23 -33.45
N ARG A 622 13.65 -17.19 -34.45
CA ARG A 622 12.22 -17.27 -34.22
C ARG A 622 11.92 -18.70 -33.81
N TYR A 623 11.53 -18.89 -32.57
CA TYR A 623 11.06 -20.16 -32.05
C TYR A 623 9.66 -20.45 -32.58
N THR A 624 9.34 -21.73 -32.77
CA THR A 624 7.98 -22.17 -33.09
C THR A 624 7.29 -22.62 -31.82
N LEU A 625 6.09 -22.11 -31.57
CA LEU A 625 5.27 -22.46 -30.41
C LEU A 625 4.38 -23.67 -30.72
N THR A 626 4.09 -24.47 -29.71
CA THR A 626 3.15 -25.59 -29.77
C THR A 626 2.41 -25.73 -28.44
N ILE A 627 1.28 -26.43 -28.45
CA ILE A 627 0.46 -26.64 -27.25
C ILE A 627 0.68 -28.05 -26.74
N GLN A 628 1.28 -28.23 -25.56
CA GLN A 628 1.33 -29.53 -24.91
C GLN A 628 -0.05 -29.87 -24.33
N VAL A 629 -0.63 -30.95 -24.84
CA VAL A 629 -1.98 -31.39 -24.45
C VAL A 629 -1.95 -32.54 -23.45
N MET A 630 -0.87 -33.29 -23.37
CA MET A 630 -0.74 -34.42 -22.44
C MET A 630 0.73 -34.86 -22.27
N ALA A 631 1.03 -35.43 -21.10
CA ALA A 631 2.27 -36.19 -20.84
C ALA A 631 1.92 -37.48 -20.08
N ASP A 632 2.54 -38.61 -20.42
CA ASP A 632 2.34 -39.89 -19.75
C ASP A 632 3.64 -40.70 -19.77
N LEU A 633 3.85 -41.59 -18.81
CA LEU A 633 5.00 -42.51 -18.75
C LEU A 633 4.88 -43.70 -19.74
N LYS A 634 3.76 -43.83 -20.41
CA LYS A 634 3.49 -44.85 -21.43
C LYS A 634 2.81 -44.24 -22.64
N PRO A 635 2.99 -44.78 -23.84
CA PRO A 635 2.27 -44.33 -25.03
C PRO A 635 0.76 -44.34 -24.79
N VAL A 636 0.11 -43.22 -25.06
CA VAL A 636 -1.33 -43.05 -24.84
C VAL A 636 -2.11 -43.60 -26.00
N ASN A 637 -3.24 -44.23 -25.73
CA ASN A 637 -4.15 -44.70 -26.78
C ASN A 637 -4.70 -43.51 -27.57
N GLN A 638 -4.65 -43.59 -28.91
CA GLN A 638 -5.12 -42.50 -29.80
C GLN A 638 -6.57 -42.06 -29.55
N ASN A 639 -7.41 -42.91 -28.94
CA ASN A 639 -8.78 -42.55 -28.57
C ASN A 639 -8.84 -41.43 -27.53
N LYS A 640 -7.78 -41.23 -26.75
CA LYS A 640 -7.69 -40.10 -25.79
C LYS A 640 -7.44 -38.75 -26.48
N LEU A 641 -6.91 -38.77 -27.69
CA LEU A 641 -6.53 -37.59 -28.49
C LEU A 641 -7.49 -37.33 -29.66
N LYS A 642 -8.57 -38.15 -29.81
CA LYS A 642 -9.49 -38.11 -30.94
C LYS A 642 -10.17 -36.78 -31.23
N ASN A 643 -10.18 -35.87 -30.25
CA ASN A 643 -10.80 -34.55 -30.35
C ASN A 643 -9.84 -33.50 -30.97
N LEU A 644 -8.59 -33.89 -31.22
CA LEU A 644 -7.56 -33.04 -31.83
C LEU A 644 -7.06 -33.69 -33.15
N ASP A 645 -6.97 -32.88 -34.16
CA ASP A 645 -6.40 -33.30 -35.45
C ASP A 645 -4.89 -33.00 -35.43
N GLN A 646 -4.05 -33.94 -35.88
CA GLN A 646 -2.59 -33.75 -35.98
C GLN A 646 -1.87 -33.47 -34.66
N VAL A 647 -1.82 -34.46 -33.79
CA VAL A 647 -1.04 -34.41 -32.55
C VAL A 647 0.32 -35.05 -32.78
N ASP A 648 1.39 -34.34 -32.51
CA ASP A 648 2.77 -34.85 -32.52
C ASP A 648 3.12 -35.50 -31.19
N MET A 649 3.98 -36.53 -31.22
CA MET A 649 4.44 -37.22 -30.02
C MET A 649 5.96 -37.13 -29.91
N TYR A 650 6.43 -36.73 -28.75
CA TYR A 650 7.86 -36.71 -28.40
C TYR A 650 8.14 -37.69 -27.26
N VAL A 651 9.19 -38.49 -27.40
CA VAL A 651 9.70 -39.37 -26.34
C VAL A 651 10.87 -38.64 -25.68
N CYS A 652 10.67 -38.16 -24.48
CA CYS A 652 11.65 -37.30 -23.81
C CYS A 652 12.62 -38.12 -22.92
N ASN A 653 13.81 -37.58 -22.69
CA ASN A 653 14.88 -38.22 -21.92
C ASN A 653 14.53 -38.48 -20.43
N ASP A 654 13.48 -37.83 -19.92
CA ASP A 654 12.91 -38.07 -18.58
C ASP A 654 11.90 -39.24 -18.54
N GLY A 655 11.75 -39.96 -19.64
CA GLY A 655 10.88 -41.12 -19.76
C GLY A 655 9.42 -40.82 -20.07
N TYR A 656 9.04 -39.56 -20.25
CA TYR A 656 7.68 -39.19 -20.59
C TYR A 656 7.45 -39.17 -22.12
N TYR A 657 6.26 -39.62 -22.51
CA TYR A 657 5.68 -39.40 -23.83
C TYR A 657 4.83 -38.13 -23.78
N ARG A 658 5.28 -37.09 -24.49
CA ARG A 658 4.57 -35.80 -24.54
C ARG A 658 3.88 -35.62 -25.87
N TYR A 659 2.66 -35.14 -25.80
CA TYR A 659 1.79 -34.95 -26.96
C TYR A 659 1.55 -33.46 -27.15
N THR A 660 1.81 -32.98 -28.40
CA THR A 660 1.67 -31.57 -28.73
C THR A 660 0.74 -31.34 -29.90
N TYR A 661 0.09 -30.19 -29.91
CA TYR A 661 -0.88 -29.82 -30.93
C TYR A 661 -0.50 -28.49 -31.59
N GLY A 662 -0.48 -28.44 -32.91
CA GLY A 662 -0.21 -27.26 -33.70
C GLY A 662 1.24 -26.78 -33.68
N ALA A 663 1.54 -25.85 -34.58
CA ALA A 663 2.82 -25.17 -34.69
C ALA A 663 2.54 -23.69 -35.03
N TYR A 664 2.83 -22.80 -34.12
CA TYR A 664 2.45 -21.39 -34.20
C TYR A 664 3.70 -20.53 -34.21
N ARG A 665 3.70 -19.45 -34.97
CA ARG A 665 4.79 -18.46 -35.02
C ARG A 665 4.44 -17.20 -34.21
N ASP A 666 3.17 -17.05 -33.92
CA ASP A 666 2.60 -15.93 -33.17
C ASP A 666 1.97 -16.47 -31.89
N TYR A 667 2.22 -15.77 -30.75
CA TYR A 667 1.72 -16.20 -29.45
C TYR A 667 0.21 -15.99 -29.33
N THR A 668 -0.33 -14.97 -29.95
CA THR A 668 -1.77 -14.69 -29.92
C THR A 668 -2.53 -15.84 -30.61
N GLU A 669 -2.03 -16.27 -31.78
CA GLU A 669 -2.56 -17.44 -32.48
C GLU A 669 -2.46 -18.74 -31.68
N ALA A 670 -1.31 -18.95 -30.99
CA ALA A 670 -1.12 -20.09 -30.11
C ALA A 670 -2.09 -20.06 -28.90
N ARG A 671 -2.36 -18.91 -28.35
CA ARG A 671 -3.26 -18.71 -27.20
C ARG A 671 -4.73 -18.94 -27.58
N GLU A 672 -5.17 -18.43 -28.71
CA GLU A 672 -6.53 -18.70 -29.20
C GLU A 672 -6.73 -20.21 -29.41
N ALA A 673 -5.75 -20.84 -30.03
CA ALA A 673 -5.76 -22.28 -30.21
C ALA A 673 -5.71 -23.06 -28.88
N LEU A 674 -4.99 -22.58 -27.86
CA LEU A 674 -4.97 -23.14 -26.52
C LEU A 674 -6.37 -23.13 -25.90
N SER A 675 -7.09 -22.00 -25.96
CA SER A 675 -8.45 -21.90 -25.46
C SER A 675 -9.39 -22.92 -26.10
N GLU A 676 -9.27 -23.12 -27.41
CA GLU A 676 -10.06 -24.16 -28.13
C GLU A 676 -9.65 -25.59 -27.75
N VAL A 677 -8.38 -25.83 -27.50
CA VAL A 677 -7.85 -27.14 -27.07
C VAL A 677 -8.36 -27.46 -25.66
N GLN A 678 -8.38 -26.48 -24.76
CA GLN A 678 -8.90 -26.63 -23.40
C GLN A 678 -10.41 -26.97 -23.41
N LYS A 679 -11.20 -26.28 -24.23
CA LYS A 679 -12.64 -26.58 -24.43
C LYS A 679 -12.87 -27.98 -25.04
N LYS A 680 -11.94 -28.50 -25.81
CA LYS A 680 -12.01 -29.86 -26.39
C LYS A 680 -11.68 -30.99 -25.41
N GLY A 681 -11.44 -30.70 -24.15
CA GLY A 681 -11.26 -31.66 -23.06
C GLY A 681 -9.83 -31.83 -22.57
N PHE A 682 -8.97 -30.83 -22.80
CA PHE A 682 -7.58 -30.78 -22.31
C PHE A 682 -7.36 -29.53 -21.44
N PRO A 683 -7.99 -29.44 -20.27
CA PRO A 683 -7.96 -28.23 -19.44
C PRO A 683 -6.54 -27.85 -18.97
N ASP A 684 -5.65 -28.85 -18.83
CA ASP A 684 -4.26 -28.68 -18.37
C ASP A 684 -3.28 -28.42 -19.53
N ALA A 685 -3.78 -28.18 -20.75
CA ALA A 685 -2.92 -27.87 -21.90
C ALA A 685 -2.25 -26.49 -21.70
N PHE A 686 -1.00 -26.38 -22.18
CA PHE A 686 -0.22 -25.15 -22.10
C PHE A 686 0.72 -24.98 -23.31
N ILE A 687 1.12 -23.73 -23.57
CA ILE A 687 2.02 -23.40 -24.69
C ILE A 687 3.47 -23.65 -24.30
N LYS A 688 4.26 -24.21 -25.25
CA LYS A 688 5.70 -24.42 -25.12
C LYS A 688 6.37 -24.30 -26.49
N THR A 689 7.72 -24.16 -26.54
CA THR A 689 8.45 -24.14 -27.82
C THR A 689 8.65 -25.55 -28.37
N THR A 690 8.58 -25.73 -29.70
CA THR A 690 8.84 -27.02 -30.33
C THR A 690 10.28 -27.47 -30.16
N GLU A 691 11.22 -26.52 -30.12
CA GLU A 691 12.65 -26.75 -29.93
C GLU A 691 12.93 -27.44 -28.58
N TRP A 692 12.17 -27.11 -27.53
CA TRP A 692 12.28 -27.78 -26.23
C TRP A 692 12.06 -29.30 -26.36
N TYR A 693 11.02 -29.72 -27.12
CA TYR A 693 10.72 -31.14 -27.30
C TYR A 693 11.79 -31.83 -28.14
N GLN A 694 12.34 -31.13 -29.12
CA GLN A 694 13.42 -31.66 -29.97
C GLN A 694 14.69 -31.91 -29.15
N MET A 695 15.07 -30.99 -28.23
CA MET A 695 16.21 -31.16 -27.33
C MET A 695 15.95 -32.21 -26.24
N ALA A 696 14.77 -32.22 -25.68
CA ALA A 696 14.39 -33.19 -24.64
C ALA A 696 14.26 -34.64 -25.17
N SER A 697 14.22 -34.83 -26.51
CA SER A 697 14.10 -36.11 -27.19
C SER A 697 15.43 -36.63 -27.77
N GLN A 698 16.52 -35.83 -27.73
CA GLN A 698 17.88 -36.20 -28.11
C GLN A 698 18.66 -36.78 -26.96
#